data_783cedf039371ae785db6190d3a5b02b
#
_entry.id   783cedf039371ae785db6190d3a5b02b
#
_cell.length_a   1.000
_cell.length_b   1.000
_cell.length_c   1.000
_cell.angle_alpha   90.00
_cell.angle_beta   90.00
_cell.angle_gamma   90.00
#
_symmetry.space_group_name_H-M   'P 1'
#
loop_
_entity.id
_entity.type
_entity.pdbx_description
1 polymer ?
#
loop_
_entity_poly.entity_id
_entity_poly.type
_entity_poly.pdbx_seq_one_letter_code
_entity_poly.pdbx_strand_id
1 'polypeptide(L)'
;MFPDRFPRPHWRTALLGSAAMTALMSVPGLGQTAPSATPAIEQITVVAQKREEKAQETPVSMTVISAADLAAISAQKFTDIQHLTPGLQFEGSSNNQYAAEVNIRGQESNQQLLGIDPSVGIYVDGVYQTSTIGMNLADIYGLDHIEVLKGPQGTLYGRNTTGGAINVLTKGPEDTLSGGVQQELGDYGLHITTGYVNVPIAPDKAALRLDAQYGGQDGYAKNLRTGADLGSSETESFRAALRLTPAGNLDIVVRGDYLHSDGGGALFQPIAIVPGSLGAQLIARTAGVPLQQAPQIFTANGGGLTPNLSNKAYDFPERDTFTSSGTSITATLYLDAITLKSITAYRNFQHDNDEDLDASIFNILSAHNSQAEDQYTEELQALGTALGERLTYVGGIYYYDTSAKDNSASLSLGGTTPTLFRNHLGDESVATYGQTTYAVTSKIHVTGGLRWTTETKDLQTQNSAGTACNIPTVNRIGNSCAAKFSTTDDNTSYSVGLDYTPVDGMLLYFNNSRGFKSGGINERGTVTVGSYAVFAPEVATNYEIGVKSDWLGHRLRINADVYHTDYENIQRSVTIATPSGATASVTSNAAQATIDGAEFETEFVPFENALLSATAAYTDPSYATFIDARGDHTNQRFEGVSRWTYGLSARYTAPLPVGSLVSQVNWFWQSSEDLSPGATGFDPPANHIQAAYGLLDARIAWNLPDAASEIAIYGKNLTDSRYFTSILDQATNVAARALSTSVGQVGAPRTFGVVVSKKF
;
A
#
# COMPACT_ATOMS: atom_id res chain seq x y z
N MET A 1 -22.94 -8.96 -26.30
CA MET A 1 -24.15 -9.66 -25.84
C MET A 1 -23.67 -10.68 -24.83
N PHE A 2 -23.66 -10.32 -23.56
CA PHE A 2 -23.30 -11.21 -22.45
C PHE A 2 -24.60 -11.76 -21.88
N PRO A 3 -24.82 -13.07 -21.81
CA PRO A 3 -25.88 -13.65 -21.03
C PRO A 3 -25.43 -13.87 -19.57
N ASP A 4 -26.44 -13.79 -18.72
CA ASP A 4 -26.56 -14.22 -17.36
C ASP A 4 -26.20 -13.24 -16.26
N ARG A 5 -27.18 -12.38 -15.98
CA ARG A 5 -27.38 -11.78 -14.67
C ARG A 5 -28.01 -12.82 -13.75
N PHE A 6 -27.30 -13.26 -12.74
CA PHE A 6 -27.93 -13.91 -11.60
C PHE A 6 -28.76 -12.89 -10.82
N PRO A 7 -30.01 -13.19 -10.45
CA PRO A 7 -30.81 -12.30 -9.64
C PRO A 7 -30.25 -12.23 -8.22
N ARG A 8 -29.89 -11.01 -7.80
CA ARG A 8 -29.52 -10.71 -6.41
C ARG A 8 -30.75 -10.89 -5.52
N PRO A 9 -30.65 -11.52 -4.34
CA PRO A 9 -31.69 -11.46 -3.34
C PRO A 9 -31.72 -10.03 -2.77
N HIS A 10 -32.83 -9.34 -2.99
CA HIS A 10 -33.16 -8.07 -2.35
C HIS A 10 -33.44 -8.31 -0.86
N TRP A 11 -32.43 -8.23 -0.03
CA TRP A 11 -32.56 -8.00 1.41
C TRP A 11 -32.22 -6.52 1.70
N ARG A 12 -32.99 -5.63 1.11
CA ARG A 12 -33.03 -4.24 1.58
C ARG A 12 -34.21 -4.07 2.49
N THR A 13 -33.90 -3.40 3.62
CA THR A 13 -34.82 -2.90 4.65
C THR A 13 -35.41 -3.93 5.60
N ALA A 14 -34.80 -4.02 6.75
CA ALA A 14 -35.40 -3.80 8.06
C ALA A 14 -34.44 -4.23 9.18
N LEU A 15 -34.31 -3.35 10.17
CA LEU A 15 -33.70 -3.52 11.48
C LEU A 15 -32.30 -2.88 11.67
N LEU A 16 -32.29 -1.54 11.64
CA LEU A 16 -31.57 -0.79 12.67
C LEU A 16 -32.51 0.30 13.17
N GLY A 17 -33.44 -0.16 13.98
CA GLY A 17 -34.28 0.71 14.79
C GLY A 17 -33.44 1.43 15.81
N SER A 18 -33.65 2.73 15.88
CA SER A 18 -33.26 3.67 16.91
C SER A 18 -33.35 3.06 18.32
N ALA A 19 -32.21 2.60 18.84
CA ALA A 19 -32.06 2.36 20.27
C ALA A 19 -31.76 3.72 20.94
N ALA A 20 -32.78 4.31 21.52
CA ALA A 20 -32.70 5.54 22.31
C ALA A 20 -31.64 5.36 23.41
N MET A 21 -30.67 6.25 23.41
CA MET A 21 -29.60 6.38 24.37
C MET A 21 -30.21 6.94 25.70
N THR A 22 -30.56 6.05 26.62
CA THR A 22 -30.85 6.44 28.01
C THR A 22 -29.62 6.06 28.85
N ALA A 23 -28.67 6.98 28.93
CA ALA A 23 -27.53 6.86 29.84
C ALA A 23 -27.92 7.24 31.24
N LEU A 24 -27.96 6.29 32.16
CA LEU A 24 -27.97 6.49 33.59
C LEU A 24 -26.63 7.09 34.05
N MET A 25 -26.63 8.35 34.46
CA MET A 25 -25.50 8.98 35.15
C MET A 25 -25.36 8.38 36.55
N SER A 26 -24.38 7.53 36.76
CA SER A 26 -23.84 7.23 38.08
C SER A 26 -22.56 8.06 38.28
N VAL A 27 -22.57 8.95 39.25
CA VAL A 27 -21.43 9.77 39.66
C VAL A 27 -20.52 8.88 40.52
N PRO A 28 -19.27 8.61 40.13
CA PRO A 28 -18.30 8.04 41.04
C PRO A 28 -17.56 9.14 41.81
N GLY A 29 -17.22 8.82 43.05
CA GLY A 29 -16.57 9.72 43.99
C GLY A 29 -15.16 10.14 43.60
N LEU A 30 -14.73 11.24 44.14
CA LEU A 30 -13.41 11.85 44.11
C LEU A 30 -12.33 10.81 44.47
N GLY A 31 -11.65 10.29 43.48
CA GLY A 31 -10.54 9.34 43.62
C GLY A 31 -9.19 10.06 43.50
N GLN A 32 -8.27 9.64 44.31
CA GLN A 32 -6.91 10.08 44.56
C GLN A 32 -6.11 10.40 43.27
N THR A 33 -5.40 11.53 43.30
CA THR A 33 -4.33 11.86 42.35
C THR A 33 -3.26 10.78 42.41
N ALA A 34 -3.10 10.00 41.32
CA ALA A 34 -1.97 9.15 41.10
C ALA A 34 -0.70 10.03 41.00
N PRO A 35 0.47 9.53 41.44
CA PRO A 35 1.72 10.28 41.28
C PRO A 35 1.95 10.53 39.78
N SER A 36 2.23 11.80 39.45
CA SER A 36 2.61 12.24 38.10
C SER A 36 3.80 11.42 37.63
N ALA A 37 3.57 10.48 36.72
CA ALA A 37 4.66 9.82 35.99
C ALA A 37 5.43 10.89 35.22
N THR A 38 6.76 10.84 35.23
CA THR A 38 7.57 11.74 34.41
C THR A 38 7.15 11.57 32.95
N PRO A 39 6.81 12.65 32.23
CA PRO A 39 6.40 12.54 30.85
C PRO A 39 7.54 11.92 30.01
N ALA A 40 7.33 10.74 29.48
CA ALA A 40 8.30 9.98 28.73
C ALA A 40 7.66 9.51 27.41
N ILE A 41 8.46 9.42 26.35
CA ILE A 41 8.07 8.83 25.08
C ILE A 41 7.87 7.33 25.30
N GLU A 42 6.76 6.80 24.77
CA GLU A 42 6.42 5.38 24.91
C GLU A 42 7.44 4.48 24.22
N GLN A 43 7.79 3.37 24.85
CA GLN A 43 8.59 2.33 24.24
C GLN A 43 7.68 1.27 23.61
N ILE A 44 7.73 1.13 22.30
CA ILE A 44 6.91 0.19 21.56
C ILE A 44 7.69 -1.11 21.32
N THR A 45 7.05 -2.24 21.59
CA THR A 45 7.54 -3.57 21.21
C THR A 45 7.17 -3.86 19.77
N VAL A 46 8.10 -4.39 18.99
CA VAL A 46 7.99 -4.70 17.56
C VAL A 46 8.30 -6.16 17.29
N VAL A 47 7.88 -6.67 16.13
CA VAL A 47 8.17 -8.03 15.67
C VAL A 47 8.98 -8.05 14.36
N ALA A 48 9.62 -6.94 14.04
CA ALA A 48 10.39 -6.70 12.83
C ALA A 48 11.42 -7.79 12.49
N GLN A 49 12.04 -8.42 13.49
CA GLN A 49 12.98 -9.53 13.32
C GLN A 49 12.35 -10.90 13.62
N LYS A 50 11.04 -11.05 13.39
CA LYS A 50 10.26 -12.28 13.69
C LYS A 50 10.25 -12.67 15.18
N ARG A 51 10.67 -11.78 16.08
CA ARG A 51 10.67 -11.90 17.54
C ARG A 51 10.31 -10.55 18.17
N GLU A 52 9.79 -10.60 19.39
CA GLU A 52 9.45 -9.38 20.14
C GLU A 52 10.72 -8.68 20.63
N GLU A 53 10.90 -7.41 20.26
CA GLU A 53 12.00 -6.56 20.65
C GLU A 53 11.50 -5.12 20.82
N LYS A 54 12.27 -4.31 21.56
CA LYS A 54 11.97 -2.86 21.61
C LYS A 54 12.43 -2.19 20.33
N ALA A 55 11.63 -1.31 19.76
CA ALA A 55 11.94 -0.60 18.52
C ALA A 55 13.28 0.14 18.58
N GLN A 56 13.64 0.72 19.74
CA GLN A 56 14.91 1.44 19.96
C GLN A 56 16.13 0.52 20.12
N GLU A 57 15.91 -0.77 20.37
CA GLU A 57 16.98 -1.76 20.52
C GLU A 57 17.19 -2.59 19.24
N THR A 58 16.31 -2.44 18.24
CA THR A 58 16.35 -3.18 16.97
C THR A 58 17.25 -2.46 15.95
N PRO A 59 18.36 -3.07 15.46
CA PRO A 59 19.33 -2.42 14.57
C PRO A 59 18.90 -2.40 13.10
N VAL A 60 17.72 -1.85 12.83
CA VAL A 60 17.11 -1.72 11.48
C VAL A 60 16.41 -0.37 11.41
N SER A 61 16.52 0.33 10.27
CA SER A 61 15.69 1.53 10.04
C SER A 61 14.24 1.11 9.94
N MET A 62 13.41 1.66 10.84
CA MET A 62 11.98 1.41 10.88
C MET A 62 11.21 2.59 11.48
N THR A 63 9.99 2.78 11.01
CA THR A 63 8.99 3.64 11.65
C THR A 63 7.89 2.76 12.24
N VAL A 64 7.50 3.05 13.48
CA VAL A 64 6.38 2.36 14.15
C VAL A 64 5.25 3.34 14.35
N ILE A 65 4.05 2.98 13.86
CA ILE A 65 2.87 3.83 13.89
C ILE A 65 1.82 3.14 14.77
N SER A 66 1.52 3.73 15.91
CA SER A 66 0.51 3.21 16.83
C SER A 66 -0.92 3.52 16.35
N ALA A 67 -1.90 2.79 16.88
CA ALA A 67 -3.32 3.13 16.66
C ALA A 67 -3.66 4.56 17.15
N ALA A 68 -2.95 5.07 18.16
CA ALA A 68 -3.12 6.43 18.65
C ALA A 68 -2.59 7.48 17.65
N ASP A 69 -1.50 7.19 16.94
CA ASP A 69 -0.97 8.08 15.91
C ASP A 69 -1.89 8.13 14.69
N LEU A 70 -2.44 7.00 14.26
CA LEU A 70 -3.46 6.95 13.20
C LEU A 70 -4.71 7.77 13.57
N ALA A 71 -5.21 7.61 14.80
CA ALA A 71 -6.34 8.41 15.30
C ALA A 71 -6.00 9.90 15.36
N ALA A 72 -4.76 10.26 15.74
CA ALA A 72 -4.31 11.63 15.88
C ALA A 72 -4.27 12.40 14.54
N ILE A 73 -3.93 11.72 13.44
CA ILE A 73 -4.00 12.29 12.08
C ILE A 73 -5.38 12.11 11.42
N SER A 74 -6.36 11.54 12.14
CA SER A 74 -7.67 11.17 11.57
C SER A 74 -7.50 10.34 10.28
N ALA A 75 -6.63 9.31 10.34
CA ALA A 75 -6.38 8.44 9.20
C ALA A 75 -7.67 7.74 8.76
N GLN A 76 -7.96 7.75 7.46
CA GLN A 76 -9.13 7.14 6.85
C GLN A 76 -8.77 6.03 5.86
N LYS A 77 -7.53 6.10 5.32
CA LYS A 77 -7.00 5.15 4.35
C LYS A 77 -5.63 4.67 4.81
N PHE A 78 -5.27 3.48 4.38
CA PHE A 78 -3.94 2.94 4.66
C PHE A 78 -2.81 3.85 4.15
N THR A 79 -3.01 4.50 3.03
CA THR A 79 -2.04 5.43 2.43
C THR A 79 -1.76 6.67 3.29
N ASP A 80 -2.59 6.99 4.28
CA ASP A 80 -2.34 8.12 5.17
C ASP A 80 -1.09 7.92 6.05
N ILE A 81 -0.58 6.66 6.21
CA ILE A 81 0.64 6.38 6.98
C ILE A 81 1.90 7.03 6.38
N GLN A 82 1.91 7.39 5.10
CA GLN A 82 3.02 8.11 4.47
C GLN A 82 3.30 9.46 5.15
N HIS A 83 2.29 10.11 5.72
CA HIS A 83 2.45 11.39 6.41
C HIS A 83 3.23 11.28 7.73
N LEU A 84 3.37 10.04 8.25
CA LEU A 84 4.09 9.73 9.49
C LEU A 84 5.43 9.02 9.25
N THR A 85 5.69 8.58 8.00
CA THR A 85 6.84 7.73 7.69
C THR A 85 7.77 8.41 6.68
N PRO A 86 8.99 8.83 7.08
CA PRO A 86 9.94 9.39 6.13
C PRO A 86 10.37 8.33 5.10
N GLY A 87 10.49 8.76 3.83
CA GLY A 87 10.91 7.88 2.72
C GLY A 87 9.86 6.88 2.23
N LEU A 88 8.66 6.85 2.80
CA LEU A 88 7.50 6.10 2.30
C LEU A 88 6.63 7.03 1.46
N GLN A 89 6.27 6.59 0.27
CA GLN A 89 5.34 7.27 -0.62
C GLN A 89 4.32 6.27 -1.16
N PHE A 90 3.09 6.74 -1.35
CA PHE A 90 2.05 6.00 -2.05
C PHE A 90 1.62 6.79 -3.26
N GLU A 91 1.64 6.14 -4.41
CA GLU A 91 1.00 6.66 -5.61
C GLU A 91 -0.35 6.01 -5.82
N GLY A 92 -1.29 6.75 -6.36
CA GLY A 92 -2.54 6.17 -6.81
C GLY A 92 -2.26 5.27 -8.02
N SER A 93 -2.98 4.17 -8.13
CA SER A 93 -2.94 3.40 -9.36
C SER A 93 -3.61 4.19 -10.49
N SER A 94 -2.99 4.17 -11.65
CA SER A 94 -3.49 4.89 -12.82
C SER A 94 -4.79 4.29 -13.41
N ASN A 95 -5.24 3.16 -12.89
CA ASN A 95 -6.40 2.43 -13.40
C ASN A 95 -7.25 1.74 -12.32
N ASN A 96 -7.03 2.03 -11.03
CA ASN A 96 -7.77 1.38 -9.94
C ASN A 96 -7.79 2.29 -8.71
N GLN A 97 -9.00 2.68 -8.24
CA GLN A 97 -9.10 3.55 -7.06
C GLN A 97 -8.72 2.84 -5.75
N TYR A 98 -8.77 1.52 -5.70
CA TYR A 98 -8.49 0.72 -4.51
C TYR A 98 -7.05 0.21 -4.43
N ALA A 99 -6.28 0.32 -5.50
CA ALA A 99 -4.87 0.01 -5.49
C ALA A 99 -4.02 1.23 -5.13
N ALA A 100 -2.88 0.97 -4.50
CA ALA A 100 -1.84 1.95 -4.29
C ALA A 100 -0.47 1.34 -4.60
N GLU A 101 0.34 2.06 -5.33
CA GLU A 101 1.72 1.69 -5.57
C GLU A 101 2.56 2.16 -4.39
N VAL A 102 3.34 1.26 -3.81
CA VAL A 102 4.14 1.54 -2.62
C VAL A 102 5.58 1.76 -3.02
N ASN A 103 6.14 2.87 -2.58
CA ASN A 103 7.52 3.24 -2.80
C ASN A 103 8.21 3.48 -1.45
N ILE A 104 9.28 2.74 -1.16
CA ILE A 104 10.18 3.00 -0.04
C ILE A 104 11.57 3.25 -0.60
N ARG A 105 12.17 4.40 -0.27
CA ARG A 105 13.52 4.78 -0.68
C ARG A 105 13.72 4.77 -2.21
N GLY A 106 12.69 5.13 -2.98
CA GLY A 106 12.78 5.16 -4.45
C GLY A 106 12.67 3.79 -5.12
N GLN A 107 12.36 2.73 -4.39
CA GLN A 107 12.10 1.40 -4.95
C GLN A 107 10.60 1.19 -5.08
N GLU A 108 10.14 1.35 -6.29
CA GLU A 108 8.75 1.33 -6.69
C GLU A 108 8.42 0.06 -7.48
N SER A 109 7.19 -0.34 -7.45
CA SER A 109 6.61 -1.29 -8.39
C SER A 109 5.31 -0.77 -8.96
N ASN A 110 5.27 -0.60 -10.25
CA ASN A 110 4.03 -0.36 -10.98
C ASN A 110 3.29 -1.69 -11.12
N GLN A 111 2.43 -2.02 -10.15
CA GLN A 111 1.68 -3.26 -10.11
C GLN A 111 0.27 -3.09 -10.66
N GLN A 112 0.16 -2.92 -11.97
CA GLN A 112 -1.15 -2.88 -12.65
C GLN A 112 -1.67 -4.27 -13.07
N LEU A 113 -0.79 -5.28 -13.05
CA LEU A 113 -1.03 -6.64 -13.53
C LEU A 113 -0.65 -7.64 -12.43
N LEU A 114 -1.40 -8.74 -12.30
CA LEU A 114 -1.15 -9.75 -11.27
C LEU A 114 0.16 -10.52 -11.48
N GLY A 115 0.71 -10.54 -12.69
CA GLY A 115 2.00 -11.17 -13.00
C GLY A 115 3.22 -10.31 -12.65
N ILE A 116 3.03 -9.09 -12.13
CA ILE A 116 4.11 -8.19 -11.71
C ILE A 116 4.06 -8.03 -10.19
N ASP A 117 5.13 -8.42 -9.52
CA ASP A 117 5.23 -8.35 -8.06
C ASP A 117 5.56 -6.93 -7.54
N PRO A 118 5.21 -6.60 -6.29
CA PRO A 118 5.62 -5.36 -5.64
C PRO A 118 7.09 -5.37 -5.22
N SER A 119 7.68 -4.18 -5.00
CA SER A 119 9.03 -4.03 -4.42
C SER A 119 9.00 -3.93 -2.88
N VAL A 120 7.81 -3.76 -2.30
CA VAL A 120 7.58 -3.68 -0.84
C VAL A 120 6.60 -4.78 -0.43
N GLY A 121 7.05 -5.65 0.47
CA GLY A 121 6.22 -6.73 1.01
C GLY A 121 5.25 -6.22 2.08
N ILE A 122 3.99 -6.61 2.00
CA ILE A 122 2.97 -6.26 2.99
C ILE A 122 2.54 -7.52 3.71
N TYR A 123 2.48 -7.44 5.03
CA TYR A 123 2.12 -8.56 5.90
C TYR A 123 1.04 -8.12 6.89
N VAL A 124 0.00 -8.92 7.04
CA VAL A 124 -1.02 -8.75 8.08
C VAL A 124 -0.93 -9.93 9.04
N ASP A 125 -0.61 -9.66 10.30
CA ASP A 125 -0.38 -10.68 11.34
C ASP A 125 0.60 -11.80 10.90
N GLY A 126 1.62 -11.44 10.11
CA GLY A 126 2.62 -12.35 9.57
C GLY A 126 2.25 -13.04 8.26
N VAL A 127 1.04 -12.84 7.72
CA VAL A 127 0.59 -13.40 6.44
C VAL A 127 0.88 -12.41 5.31
N TYR A 128 1.65 -12.84 4.32
CA TYR A 128 1.98 -12.04 3.13
C TYR A 128 0.74 -11.72 2.31
N GLN A 129 0.64 -10.49 1.83
CA GLN A 129 -0.38 -10.02 0.90
C GLN A 129 0.25 -9.92 -0.50
N THR A 130 -0.25 -10.70 -1.44
CA THR A 130 0.33 -10.81 -2.80
C THR A 130 0.14 -9.58 -3.63
N SER A 131 -0.98 -8.88 -3.47
CA SER A 131 -1.40 -7.79 -4.32
C SER A 131 -1.58 -6.49 -3.57
N THR A 132 -1.23 -5.39 -4.21
CA THR A 132 -1.56 -4.03 -3.75
C THR A 132 -2.97 -3.59 -4.15
N ILE A 133 -3.69 -4.40 -4.95
CA ILE A 133 -5.11 -4.19 -5.25
C ILE A 133 -5.89 -4.34 -3.94
N GLY A 134 -6.72 -3.36 -3.62
CA GLY A 134 -7.43 -3.29 -2.34
C GLY A 134 -6.62 -2.70 -1.18
N MET A 135 -5.35 -2.32 -1.39
CA MET A 135 -4.52 -1.76 -0.33
C MET A 135 -5.09 -0.45 0.25
N ASN A 136 -5.65 0.43 -0.59
CA ASN A 136 -6.32 1.65 -0.12
C ASN A 136 -7.53 1.39 0.79
N LEU A 137 -8.06 0.17 0.75
CA LEU A 137 -9.15 -0.31 1.58
C LEU A 137 -8.66 -1.04 2.83
N ALA A 138 -7.33 -1.27 2.95
CA ALA A 138 -6.78 -1.97 4.10
C ALA A 138 -7.28 -1.31 5.38
N ASP A 139 -7.92 -2.12 6.19
CA ASP A 139 -8.60 -1.69 7.39
C ASP A 139 -7.60 -1.14 8.41
N ILE A 140 -7.69 0.15 8.69
CA ILE A 140 -6.86 0.81 9.71
C ILE A 140 -7.51 0.84 11.10
N TYR A 141 -8.67 0.20 11.27
CA TYR A 141 -9.31 0.04 12.58
C TYR A 141 -8.92 -1.29 13.25
N GLY A 142 -9.04 -1.36 14.57
CA GLY A 142 -8.70 -2.58 15.33
C GLY A 142 -7.23 -2.99 15.23
N LEU A 143 -6.35 -2.07 14.83
CA LEU A 143 -4.91 -2.29 14.79
C LEU A 143 -4.29 -2.15 16.18
N ASP A 144 -3.20 -2.88 16.40
CA ASP A 144 -2.26 -2.62 17.48
C ASP A 144 -1.26 -1.56 17.04
N HIS A 145 -0.49 -1.84 16.00
CA HIS A 145 0.43 -0.91 15.36
C HIS A 145 0.79 -1.36 13.94
N ILE A 146 1.48 -0.48 13.21
CA ILE A 146 2.08 -0.76 11.90
C ILE A 146 3.58 -0.55 12.02
N GLU A 147 4.38 -1.50 11.50
CA GLU A 147 5.84 -1.40 11.40
C GLU A 147 6.21 -1.21 9.92
N VAL A 148 6.90 -0.14 9.60
CA VAL A 148 7.45 0.08 8.25
C VAL A 148 8.96 -0.12 8.32
N LEU A 149 9.44 -1.26 7.81
CA LEU A 149 10.85 -1.60 7.72
C LEU A 149 11.40 -1.11 6.39
N LYS A 150 12.49 -0.35 6.44
CA LYS A 150 13.06 0.31 5.26
C LYS A 150 14.34 -0.39 4.79
N GLY A 151 14.56 -0.38 3.47
CA GLY A 151 15.63 -1.12 2.82
C GLY A 151 15.36 -2.63 2.73
N PRO A 152 16.21 -3.39 2.01
CA PRO A 152 15.96 -4.79 1.67
C PRO A 152 15.76 -5.70 2.88
N GLN A 153 14.62 -6.41 2.94
CA GLN A 153 14.22 -7.33 4.01
C GLN A 153 14.22 -8.80 3.55
N GLY A 154 14.95 -9.14 2.50
CA GLY A 154 14.92 -10.44 1.84
C GLY A 154 15.24 -11.64 2.74
N THR A 155 16.01 -11.48 3.81
CA THR A 155 16.41 -12.59 4.71
C THR A 155 15.24 -13.15 5.49
N LEU A 156 14.48 -12.32 6.20
CA LEU A 156 13.40 -12.77 7.09
C LEU A 156 12.02 -12.72 6.41
N TYR A 157 11.81 -11.77 5.51
CA TYR A 157 10.54 -11.57 4.83
C TYR A 157 10.52 -12.23 3.44
N GLY A 158 11.66 -12.33 2.78
CA GLY A 158 11.80 -13.06 1.52
C GLY A 158 11.62 -12.20 0.28
N ARG A 159 10.95 -12.78 -0.72
CA ARG A 159 10.75 -12.15 -2.02
C ARG A 159 10.00 -10.83 -1.92
N ASN A 160 10.15 -9.99 -2.94
CA ASN A 160 9.35 -8.78 -3.11
C ASN A 160 9.51 -7.75 -1.96
N THR A 161 10.72 -7.68 -1.40
CA THR A 161 11.08 -6.81 -0.29
C THR A 161 12.38 -6.06 -0.54
N THR A 162 12.62 -5.64 -1.78
CA THR A 162 13.79 -4.82 -2.16
C THR A 162 13.74 -3.45 -1.52
N GLY A 163 12.59 -2.78 -1.54
CA GLY A 163 12.38 -1.47 -0.90
C GLY A 163 12.17 -1.56 0.60
N GLY A 164 11.53 -2.65 1.06
CA GLY A 164 11.20 -2.81 2.48
C GLY A 164 10.05 -3.77 2.74
N ALA A 165 9.54 -3.73 3.97
CA ALA A 165 8.37 -4.50 4.37
C ALA A 165 7.46 -3.65 5.28
N ILE A 166 6.15 -3.82 5.16
CA ILE A 166 5.16 -3.20 6.03
C ILE A 166 4.43 -4.32 6.78
N ASN A 167 4.57 -4.33 8.10
CA ASN A 167 3.85 -5.24 8.99
C ASN A 167 2.65 -4.52 9.58
N VAL A 168 1.47 -5.04 9.36
CA VAL A 168 0.23 -4.59 9.98
C VAL A 168 -0.14 -5.59 11.06
N LEU A 169 -0.14 -5.16 12.31
CA LEU A 169 -0.50 -6.00 13.43
C LEU A 169 -1.89 -5.61 13.95
N THR A 170 -2.79 -6.59 14.00
CA THR A 170 -4.14 -6.40 14.53
C THR A 170 -4.18 -6.70 16.02
N LYS A 171 -5.09 -6.04 16.74
CA LYS A 171 -5.30 -6.34 18.15
C LYS A 171 -5.82 -7.77 18.32
N GLY A 172 -5.11 -8.54 19.13
CA GLY A 172 -5.52 -9.91 19.49
C GLY A 172 -6.64 -9.94 20.55
N PRO A 173 -7.23 -11.15 20.77
CA PRO A 173 -8.13 -11.38 21.90
C PRO A 173 -7.43 -11.28 23.26
N GLU A 174 -8.08 -10.63 24.23
CA GLU A 174 -7.60 -10.39 25.58
C GLU A 174 -8.47 -11.09 26.63
N ASP A 175 -7.93 -11.32 27.83
CA ASP A 175 -8.64 -11.96 28.94
C ASP A 175 -9.56 -11.00 29.71
N THR A 176 -9.81 -9.80 29.19
CA THR A 176 -10.70 -8.79 29.75
C THR A 176 -11.88 -8.51 28.83
N LEU A 177 -13.09 -8.39 29.40
CA LEU A 177 -14.24 -7.93 28.63
C LEU A 177 -14.05 -6.44 28.27
N SER A 178 -14.05 -6.15 26.99
CA SER A 178 -13.96 -4.76 26.50
C SER A 178 -14.72 -4.62 25.17
N GLY A 179 -15.09 -3.38 24.86
CA GLY A 179 -15.77 -3.09 23.62
C GLY A 179 -15.73 -1.60 23.30
N GLY A 180 -16.14 -1.26 22.11
CA GLY A 180 -16.21 0.13 21.70
C GLY A 180 -16.97 0.32 20.41
N VAL A 181 -17.47 1.53 20.23
CA VAL A 181 -18.10 1.98 18.99
C VAL A 181 -17.60 3.40 18.67
N GLN A 182 -17.38 3.65 17.40
CA GLN A 182 -17.02 4.97 16.88
C GLN A 182 -17.90 5.29 15.68
N GLN A 183 -18.39 6.53 15.63
CA GLN A 183 -19.06 7.09 14.48
C GLN A 183 -18.28 8.30 13.98
N GLU A 184 -17.97 8.30 12.70
CA GLU A 184 -17.37 9.42 11.99
C GLU A 184 -18.35 9.94 10.93
N LEU A 185 -18.50 11.26 10.85
CA LEU A 185 -19.33 11.96 9.87
C LEU A 185 -18.53 13.13 9.30
N GLY A 186 -18.65 13.38 7.99
CA GLY A 186 -17.88 14.46 7.37
C GLY A 186 -18.44 14.96 6.04
N ASP A 187 -17.65 15.78 5.39
CA ASP A 187 -17.96 16.31 4.05
C ASP A 187 -18.11 15.18 3.03
N TYR A 188 -18.77 15.48 1.93
CA TYR A 188 -19.07 14.51 0.85
C TYR A 188 -19.82 13.27 1.36
N GLY A 189 -20.75 13.45 2.29
CA GLY A 189 -21.54 12.36 2.83
C GLY A 189 -20.75 11.31 3.60
N LEU A 190 -19.50 11.61 3.99
CA LEU A 190 -18.65 10.68 4.74
C LEU A 190 -19.40 10.18 6.00
N HIS A 191 -19.49 8.88 6.12
CA HIS A 191 -20.04 8.20 7.30
C HIS A 191 -19.30 6.89 7.50
N ILE A 192 -18.64 6.73 8.64
CA ILE A 192 -17.92 5.50 9.01
C ILE A 192 -18.34 5.11 10.41
N THR A 193 -18.84 3.89 10.56
CA THR A 193 -19.16 3.28 11.86
C THR A 193 -18.18 2.13 12.07
N THR A 194 -17.42 2.16 13.15
CA THR A 194 -16.58 1.05 13.59
C THR A 194 -17.02 0.54 14.94
N GLY A 195 -16.90 -0.75 15.18
CA GLY A 195 -17.19 -1.33 16.47
C GLY A 195 -16.33 -2.57 16.74
N TYR A 196 -16.06 -2.81 18.01
CA TYR A 196 -15.42 -4.04 18.44
C TYR A 196 -15.97 -4.55 19.76
N VAL A 197 -15.85 -5.85 19.95
CA VAL A 197 -16.07 -6.50 21.24
C VAL A 197 -15.03 -7.57 21.47
N ASN A 198 -14.45 -7.58 22.66
CA ASN A 198 -13.54 -8.61 23.15
C ASN A 198 -14.18 -9.35 24.32
N VAL A 199 -14.28 -10.65 24.23
CA VAL A 199 -14.97 -11.50 25.19
C VAL A 199 -14.03 -12.59 25.71
N PRO A 200 -13.67 -12.58 27.00
CA PRO A 200 -12.98 -13.71 27.62
C PRO A 200 -14.00 -14.88 27.77
N ILE A 201 -13.87 -15.91 26.94
CA ILE A 201 -14.76 -17.07 26.96
C ILE A 201 -14.45 -17.97 28.17
N ALA A 202 -13.17 -18.21 28.41
CA ALA A 202 -12.67 -18.94 29.56
C ALA A 202 -11.35 -18.29 30.03
N PRO A 203 -11.25 -17.80 31.28
CA PRO A 203 -10.07 -17.12 31.79
C PRO A 203 -8.79 -17.89 31.49
N ASP A 204 -7.79 -17.23 30.97
CA ASP A 204 -6.45 -17.74 30.59
C ASP A 204 -6.46 -18.91 29.58
N LYS A 205 -7.62 -19.25 29.00
CA LYS A 205 -7.75 -20.40 28.08
C LYS A 205 -8.37 -20.06 26.73
N ALA A 206 -9.31 -19.14 26.70
CA ALA A 206 -9.99 -18.79 25.46
C ALA A 206 -10.55 -17.39 25.51
N ALA A 207 -10.27 -16.60 24.50
CA ALA A 207 -10.84 -15.27 24.30
C ALA A 207 -11.19 -15.06 22.82
N LEU A 208 -12.25 -14.30 22.57
CA LEU A 208 -12.74 -13.96 21.23
C LEU A 208 -12.75 -12.45 21.07
N ARG A 209 -12.23 -11.96 19.96
CA ARG A 209 -12.38 -10.59 19.52
C ARG A 209 -13.10 -10.53 18.18
N LEU A 210 -14.05 -9.61 18.07
CA LEU A 210 -14.76 -9.29 16.84
C LEU A 210 -14.62 -7.81 16.58
N ASP A 211 -14.26 -7.44 15.36
CA ASP A 211 -14.19 -6.06 14.89
C ASP A 211 -15.02 -5.93 13.61
N ALA A 212 -15.73 -4.80 13.43
CA ALA A 212 -16.54 -4.52 12.25
C ALA A 212 -16.45 -3.04 11.87
N GLN A 213 -16.50 -2.79 10.56
CA GLN A 213 -16.63 -1.45 10.00
C GLN A 213 -17.67 -1.45 8.88
N TYR A 214 -18.45 -0.39 8.83
CA TYR A 214 -19.31 -0.05 7.72
C TYR A 214 -19.20 1.46 7.47
N GLY A 215 -19.01 1.87 6.22
CA GLY A 215 -18.97 3.29 5.91
C GLY A 215 -18.72 3.56 4.44
N GLY A 216 -18.84 4.82 4.08
CA GLY A 216 -18.61 5.28 2.72
C GLY A 216 -18.55 6.79 2.62
N GLN A 217 -18.33 7.24 1.40
CA GLN A 217 -18.38 8.65 1.05
C GLN A 217 -18.93 8.82 -0.37
N ASP A 218 -19.56 9.96 -0.63
CA ASP A 218 -19.90 10.38 -1.98
C ASP A 218 -18.62 10.76 -2.77
N GLY A 219 -18.72 10.80 -4.09
CA GLY A 219 -17.61 11.25 -4.93
C GLY A 219 -17.36 12.75 -4.83
N TYR A 220 -16.14 13.14 -5.12
CA TYR A 220 -15.72 14.56 -5.15
C TYR A 220 -16.25 15.31 -6.39
N ALA A 221 -16.67 14.61 -7.43
CA ALA A 221 -17.24 15.15 -8.66
C ALA A 221 -18.31 14.22 -9.21
N LYS A 222 -19.06 14.68 -10.23
CA LYS A 222 -20.07 13.88 -10.92
C LYS A 222 -19.73 13.67 -12.39
N ASN A 223 -20.04 12.51 -12.91
CA ASN A 223 -20.10 12.28 -14.34
C ASN A 223 -21.35 12.98 -14.91
N LEU A 224 -21.15 14.00 -15.73
CA LEU A 224 -22.22 14.83 -16.31
C LEU A 224 -23.15 14.05 -17.27
N ARG A 225 -22.73 12.90 -17.78
CA ARG A 225 -23.56 12.06 -18.68
C ARG A 225 -24.43 11.09 -17.91
N THR A 226 -23.93 10.50 -16.85
CA THR A 226 -24.62 9.45 -16.09
C THR A 226 -25.23 9.98 -14.79
N GLY A 227 -24.71 11.09 -14.25
CA GLY A 227 -25.04 11.62 -12.92
C GLY A 227 -24.39 10.82 -11.79
N ALA A 228 -23.58 9.82 -12.09
CA ALA A 228 -22.87 9.02 -11.10
C ALA A 228 -21.77 9.84 -10.38
N ASP A 229 -21.52 9.53 -9.13
CA ASP A 229 -20.44 10.11 -8.33
C ASP A 229 -19.10 9.47 -8.70
N LEU A 230 -18.08 10.30 -8.95
CA LEU A 230 -16.71 9.90 -9.26
C LEU A 230 -15.86 9.97 -8.00
N GLY A 231 -15.19 8.87 -7.67
CA GLY A 231 -14.40 8.73 -6.44
C GLY A 231 -15.26 8.39 -5.21
N SER A 232 -16.50 7.94 -5.38
CA SER A 232 -17.33 7.43 -4.29
C SER A 232 -16.83 6.05 -3.84
N SER A 233 -17.09 5.71 -2.57
CA SER A 233 -16.85 4.37 -2.04
C SER A 233 -17.83 4.02 -0.94
N GLU A 234 -18.23 2.76 -0.86
CA GLU A 234 -18.97 2.15 0.24
C GLU A 234 -18.25 0.87 0.62
N THR A 235 -17.84 0.74 1.87
CA THR A 235 -16.99 -0.37 2.33
C THR A 235 -17.61 -1.01 3.56
N GLU A 236 -17.66 -2.33 3.56
CA GLU A 236 -17.99 -3.13 4.73
C GLU A 236 -16.87 -4.11 5.00
N SER A 237 -16.49 -4.25 6.27
CA SER A 237 -15.47 -5.20 6.67
C SER A 237 -15.75 -5.78 8.05
N PHE A 238 -15.25 -6.99 8.24
CA PHE A 238 -15.42 -7.77 9.47
C PHE A 238 -14.15 -8.57 9.74
N ARG A 239 -13.72 -8.60 11.02
CA ARG A 239 -12.64 -9.46 11.50
C ARG A 239 -13.08 -10.22 12.75
N ALA A 240 -12.60 -11.46 12.85
CA ALA A 240 -12.75 -12.29 14.04
C ALA A 240 -11.41 -12.92 14.40
N ALA A 241 -11.08 -12.92 15.68
CA ALA A 241 -9.91 -13.61 16.21
C ALA A 241 -10.30 -14.42 17.44
N LEU A 242 -9.93 -15.71 17.46
CA LEU A 242 -10.12 -16.62 18.57
C LEU A 242 -8.76 -17.09 19.08
N ARG A 243 -8.43 -16.74 20.32
CA ARG A 243 -7.25 -17.24 21.01
C ARG A 243 -7.62 -18.43 21.87
N LEU A 244 -6.81 -19.49 21.79
CA LEU A 244 -6.92 -20.71 22.58
C LEU A 244 -5.57 -21.02 23.22
N THR A 245 -5.56 -21.24 24.53
CA THR A 245 -4.39 -21.66 25.31
C THR A 245 -4.69 -23.00 25.97
N PRO A 246 -4.75 -24.12 25.19
CA PRO A 246 -5.18 -25.45 25.70
C PRO A 246 -4.20 -26.04 26.71
N ALA A 247 -2.93 -25.63 26.64
CA ALA A 247 -1.87 -25.97 27.58
C ALA A 247 -1.06 -24.71 27.89
N GLY A 248 -0.43 -24.63 29.07
CA GLY A 248 0.29 -23.43 29.48
C GLY A 248 1.48 -23.00 28.62
N ASN A 249 1.89 -23.87 27.68
CA ASN A 249 2.99 -23.61 26.75
C ASN A 249 2.54 -23.64 25.28
N LEU A 250 1.24 -23.68 24.99
CA LEU A 250 0.71 -23.66 23.62
C LEU A 250 -0.31 -22.55 23.48
N ASP A 251 -0.05 -21.62 22.59
CA ASP A 251 -0.94 -20.52 22.19
C ASP A 251 -1.36 -20.71 20.73
N ILE A 252 -2.66 -20.72 20.47
CA ILE A 252 -3.23 -20.84 19.12
C ILE A 252 -4.15 -19.66 18.88
N VAL A 253 -3.91 -18.92 17.80
CA VAL A 253 -4.79 -17.83 17.36
C VAL A 253 -5.34 -18.17 15.97
N VAL A 254 -6.66 -18.26 15.88
CA VAL A 254 -7.39 -18.43 14.61
C VAL A 254 -7.98 -17.09 14.25
N ARG A 255 -7.69 -16.60 13.04
CA ARG A 255 -8.21 -15.33 12.51
C ARG A 255 -9.02 -15.57 11.25
N GLY A 256 -10.04 -14.74 11.03
CA GLY A 256 -10.79 -14.66 9.80
C GLY A 256 -11.12 -13.20 9.50
N ASP A 257 -11.07 -12.81 8.23
CA ASP A 257 -11.41 -11.47 7.77
C ASP A 257 -12.25 -11.52 6.48
N TYR A 258 -13.06 -10.49 6.32
CA TYR A 258 -13.84 -10.22 5.12
C TYR A 258 -13.86 -8.71 4.88
N LEU A 259 -13.73 -8.30 3.62
CA LEU A 259 -13.85 -6.93 3.18
C LEU A 259 -14.56 -6.89 1.83
N HIS A 260 -15.54 -6.00 1.69
CA HIS A 260 -16.18 -5.68 0.42
C HIS A 260 -16.26 -4.17 0.24
N SER A 261 -15.97 -3.70 -0.97
CA SER A 261 -16.14 -2.30 -1.35
C SER A 261 -16.74 -2.18 -2.74
N ASP A 262 -17.66 -1.22 -2.90
CA ASP A 262 -18.27 -0.83 -4.20
C ASP A 262 -18.11 0.69 -4.35
N GLY A 263 -17.63 1.16 -5.49
CA GLY A 263 -17.36 2.58 -5.73
C GLY A 263 -17.56 3.02 -7.18
N GLY A 264 -17.54 4.32 -7.37
CA GLY A 264 -17.75 4.98 -8.66
C GLY A 264 -16.50 5.20 -9.48
N GLY A 265 -15.43 4.42 -9.25
CA GLY A 265 -14.14 4.58 -9.92
C GLY A 265 -13.37 5.84 -9.49
N ALA A 266 -12.14 5.96 -9.95
CA ALA A 266 -11.27 7.08 -9.59
C ALA A 266 -11.69 8.37 -10.34
N LEU A 267 -11.45 9.52 -9.70
CA LEU A 267 -11.64 10.82 -10.36
C LEU A 267 -10.43 11.16 -11.21
N PHE A 268 -10.51 10.91 -12.50
CA PHE A 268 -9.50 11.31 -13.47
C PHE A 268 -9.80 12.66 -14.11
N GLN A 269 -8.75 13.32 -14.59
CA GLN A 269 -8.79 14.59 -15.29
C GLN A 269 -7.96 14.50 -16.57
N PRO A 270 -8.50 14.86 -17.75
CA PRO A 270 -7.71 14.91 -18.97
C PRO A 270 -6.68 16.04 -18.88
N ILE A 271 -5.39 15.71 -19.03
CA ILE A 271 -4.29 16.66 -18.94
C ILE A 271 -3.89 17.18 -20.31
N ALA A 272 -3.59 16.27 -21.24
CA ALA A 272 -3.12 16.61 -22.57
C ALA A 272 -3.40 15.49 -23.57
N ILE A 273 -3.39 15.84 -24.85
CA ILE A 273 -3.35 14.89 -25.97
C ILE A 273 -2.36 15.36 -27.02
N VAL A 274 -1.59 14.43 -27.61
CA VAL A 274 -0.59 14.78 -28.63
C VAL A 274 -1.27 15.26 -29.90
N PRO A 275 -0.95 16.46 -30.39
CA PRO A 275 -1.49 16.97 -31.66
C PRO A 275 -1.17 16.02 -32.82
N GLY A 276 -2.18 15.70 -33.61
CA GLY A 276 -2.04 14.83 -34.79
C GLY A 276 -2.04 13.33 -34.51
N SER A 277 -2.15 12.89 -33.24
CA SER A 277 -2.35 11.49 -32.88
C SER A 277 -3.68 10.94 -33.40
N LEU A 278 -3.84 9.60 -33.38
CA LEU A 278 -5.13 8.98 -33.79
C LEU A 278 -6.25 9.38 -32.81
N GLY A 279 -5.97 9.52 -31.51
CA GLY A 279 -6.92 10.06 -30.54
C GLY A 279 -7.33 11.49 -30.87
N ALA A 280 -6.38 12.38 -31.18
CA ALA A 280 -6.69 13.75 -31.62
C ALA A 280 -7.51 13.77 -32.94
N GLN A 281 -7.20 12.89 -33.88
CA GLN A 281 -7.98 12.74 -35.12
C GLN A 281 -9.41 12.25 -34.87
N LEU A 282 -9.59 11.31 -33.91
CA LEU A 282 -10.91 10.84 -33.49
C LEU A 282 -11.73 12.01 -32.91
N ILE A 283 -11.13 12.80 -32.00
CA ILE A 283 -11.77 13.99 -31.41
C ILE A 283 -12.19 14.98 -32.51
N ALA A 284 -11.26 15.37 -33.38
CA ALA A 284 -11.49 16.33 -34.43
C ALA A 284 -12.65 15.88 -35.34
N ARG A 285 -12.67 14.60 -35.73
CA ARG A 285 -13.73 14.00 -36.56
C ARG A 285 -15.08 13.99 -35.84
N THR A 286 -15.12 13.56 -34.58
CA THR A 286 -16.33 13.41 -33.77
C THR A 286 -16.95 14.77 -33.42
N ALA A 287 -16.08 15.74 -33.04
CA ALA A 287 -16.51 17.10 -32.71
C ALA A 287 -16.75 17.98 -33.95
N GLY A 288 -16.38 17.56 -35.16
CA GLY A 288 -16.52 18.32 -36.38
C GLY A 288 -15.63 19.57 -36.44
N VAL A 289 -14.43 19.53 -35.81
CA VAL A 289 -13.50 20.66 -35.70
C VAL A 289 -12.20 20.38 -36.45
N PRO A 290 -11.42 21.43 -36.81
CA PRO A 290 -10.06 21.24 -37.32
C PRO A 290 -9.18 20.48 -36.32
N LEU A 291 -8.24 19.65 -36.81
CA LEU A 291 -7.37 18.81 -35.99
C LEU A 291 -6.57 19.62 -34.94
N GLN A 292 -6.19 20.86 -35.27
CA GLN A 292 -5.44 21.75 -34.37
C GLN A 292 -6.25 22.15 -33.12
N GLN A 293 -7.58 22.00 -33.13
CA GLN A 293 -8.45 22.30 -31.99
C GLN A 293 -8.69 21.06 -31.09
N ALA A 294 -8.33 19.86 -31.51
CA ALA A 294 -8.53 18.64 -30.75
C ALA A 294 -7.95 18.70 -29.32
N PRO A 295 -6.72 19.21 -29.07
CA PRO A 295 -6.19 19.35 -27.73
C PRO A 295 -7.03 20.25 -26.80
N GLN A 296 -7.56 21.34 -27.33
CA GLN A 296 -8.43 22.27 -26.59
C GLN A 296 -9.79 21.63 -26.26
N ILE A 297 -10.35 20.87 -27.20
CA ILE A 297 -11.61 20.14 -27.00
C ILE A 297 -11.41 19.03 -25.94
N PHE A 298 -10.28 18.32 -25.98
CA PHE A 298 -9.94 17.28 -25.01
C PHE A 298 -9.90 17.82 -23.59
N THR A 299 -9.20 18.93 -23.38
CA THR A 299 -9.06 19.55 -22.05
C THR A 299 -10.26 20.42 -21.63
N ALA A 300 -11.18 20.76 -22.55
CA ALA A 300 -12.38 21.54 -22.24
C ALA A 300 -13.32 20.85 -21.24
N ASN A 301 -13.20 19.51 -21.07
CA ASN A 301 -13.97 18.72 -20.12
C ASN A 301 -13.46 18.84 -18.67
N GLY A 302 -13.12 20.06 -18.24
CA GLY A 302 -12.57 20.31 -16.90
C GLY A 302 -11.16 19.79 -16.73
N GLY A 303 -10.38 19.76 -17.82
CA GLY A 303 -9.00 19.26 -17.85
C GLY A 303 -7.94 20.34 -17.71
N GLY A 304 -6.69 19.93 -17.86
CA GLY A 304 -5.48 20.77 -17.81
C GLY A 304 -4.48 20.33 -16.76
N LEU A 305 -3.37 21.09 -16.66
CA LEU A 305 -2.26 20.77 -15.74
C LEU A 305 -2.55 21.07 -14.26
N THR A 306 -3.61 21.81 -13.96
CA THR A 306 -3.97 22.14 -12.57
C THR A 306 -5.08 21.20 -12.12
N PRO A 307 -4.87 20.36 -11.10
CA PRO A 307 -5.89 19.47 -10.58
C PRO A 307 -7.14 20.25 -10.12
N ASN A 308 -8.31 19.76 -10.46
CA ASN A 308 -9.57 20.37 -10.07
C ASN A 308 -10.68 19.32 -9.85
N LEU A 309 -11.70 19.73 -9.09
CA LEU A 309 -12.85 18.89 -8.74
C LEU A 309 -14.11 19.24 -9.57
N SER A 310 -13.96 19.87 -10.73
CA SER A 310 -15.13 20.11 -11.59
C SER A 310 -15.71 18.79 -12.05
N ASN A 311 -17.04 18.76 -12.24
CA ASN A 311 -17.70 17.62 -12.82
C ASN A 311 -17.11 17.29 -14.20
N LYS A 312 -17.00 16.00 -14.50
CA LYS A 312 -16.42 15.47 -15.74
C LYS A 312 -17.53 14.86 -16.61
N ALA A 313 -17.28 14.70 -17.87
CA ALA A 313 -18.17 13.94 -18.74
C ALA A 313 -17.36 12.80 -19.36
N TYR A 314 -17.55 11.58 -18.84
CA TYR A 314 -16.95 10.36 -19.37
C TYR A 314 -17.93 9.67 -20.31
N ASP A 315 -17.43 9.01 -21.33
CA ASP A 315 -18.28 8.27 -22.25
C ASP A 315 -18.47 6.80 -21.82
N PHE A 316 -17.65 6.31 -20.90
CA PHE A 316 -17.72 4.99 -20.30
C PHE A 316 -18.18 5.07 -18.83
N PRO A 317 -19.01 4.13 -18.34
CA PRO A 317 -19.38 4.11 -16.93
C PRO A 317 -18.18 3.69 -16.06
N GLU A 318 -17.98 4.43 -14.99
CA GLU A 318 -16.97 4.12 -13.98
C GLU A 318 -17.60 3.25 -12.89
N ARG A 319 -16.91 2.18 -12.53
CA ARG A 319 -17.26 1.32 -11.40
C ARG A 319 -16.03 0.58 -10.92
N ASP A 320 -15.93 0.42 -9.62
CA ASP A 320 -14.85 -0.35 -8.99
C ASP A 320 -15.42 -1.17 -7.84
N THR A 321 -15.25 -2.48 -7.87
CA THR A 321 -15.76 -3.40 -6.85
C THR A 321 -14.66 -4.34 -6.43
N PHE A 322 -14.39 -4.39 -5.13
CA PHE A 322 -13.38 -5.25 -4.53
C PHE A 322 -13.98 -6.11 -3.42
N THR A 323 -13.64 -7.37 -3.38
CA THR A 323 -14.00 -8.29 -2.28
C THR A 323 -12.80 -9.12 -1.92
N SER A 324 -12.48 -9.20 -0.64
CA SER A 324 -11.45 -10.12 -0.15
C SER A 324 -11.90 -10.87 1.09
N SER A 325 -11.36 -12.06 1.30
CA SER A 325 -11.52 -12.80 2.54
C SER A 325 -10.27 -13.61 2.86
N GLY A 326 -10.05 -13.87 4.13
CA GLY A 326 -8.90 -14.63 4.59
C GLY A 326 -9.17 -15.41 5.86
N THR A 327 -8.39 -16.47 6.05
CA THR A 327 -8.33 -17.23 7.28
C THR A 327 -6.89 -17.58 7.59
N SER A 328 -6.47 -17.43 8.84
CA SER A 328 -5.15 -17.86 9.27
C SER A 328 -5.19 -18.55 10.63
N ILE A 329 -4.23 -19.45 10.85
CA ILE A 329 -3.98 -20.12 12.13
C ILE A 329 -2.52 -19.89 12.48
N THR A 330 -2.28 -19.26 13.62
CA THR A 330 -0.95 -19.12 14.21
C THR A 330 -0.90 -20.02 15.45
N ALA A 331 -0.02 -21.02 15.47
CA ALA A 331 0.23 -21.86 16.61
C ALA A 331 1.65 -21.65 17.13
N THR A 332 1.80 -21.28 18.40
CA THR A 332 3.09 -21.05 19.06
C THR A 332 3.26 -22.00 20.23
N LEU A 333 4.28 -22.85 20.16
CA LEU A 333 4.64 -23.80 21.20
C LEU A 333 5.93 -23.33 21.90
N TYR A 334 5.81 -22.96 23.16
CA TYR A 334 6.92 -22.54 24.00
C TYR A 334 7.54 -23.76 24.69
N LEU A 335 8.79 -24.04 24.37
CA LEU A 335 9.62 -25.04 25.04
C LEU A 335 10.75 -24.33 25.78
N ASP A 336 11.44 -25.02 26.71
CA ASP A 336 12.43 -24.40 27.59
C ASP A 336 13.53 -23.61 26.85
N ALA A 337 14.02 -24.14 25.73
CA ALA A 337 15.16 -23.56 24.99
C ALA A 337 14.78 -23.08 23.57
N ILE A 338 13.58 -23.40 23.09
CA ILE A 338 13.16 -23.16 21.72
C ILE A 338 11.67 -22.83 21.67
N THR A 339 11.28 -21.87 20.89
CA THR A 339 9.90 -21.62 20.52
C THR A 339 9.67 -22.10 19.08
N LEU A 340 8.66 -22.91 18.88
CA LEU A 340 8.21 -23.34 17.55
C LEU A 340 6.94 -22.58 17.20
N LYS A 341 6.89 -22.03 16.01
CA LYS A 341 5.73 -21.29 15.52
C LYS A 341 5.35 -21.76 14.12
N SER A 342 4.06 -22.00 13.89
CA SER A 342 3.48 -22.26 12.57
C SER A 342 2.48 -21.18 12.25
N ILE A 343 2.50 -20.70 11.00
CA ILE A 343 1.53 -19.74 10.46
C ILE A 343 1.01 -20.35 9.15
N THR A 344 -0.24 -20.81 9.17
CA THR A 344 -0.95 -21.34 7.99
C THR A 344 -2.01 -20.35 7.58
N ALA A 345 -2.10 -19.99 6.31
CA ALA A 345 -3.13 -19.06 5.84
C ALA A 345 -3.67 -19.42 4.46
N TYR A 346 -4.95 -19.13 4.27
CA TYR A 346 -5.61 -19.09 2.97
C TYR A 346 -6.28 -17.73 2.79
N ARG A 347 -6.12 -17.13 1.63
CA ARG A 347 -6.73 -15.85 1.26
C ARG A 347 -7.27 -15.91 -0.17
N ASN A 348 -8.31 -15.12 -0.42
CA ASN A 348 -8.76 -14.87 -1.79
C ASN A 348 -9.17 -13.42 -1.95
N PHE A 349 -9.15 -12.93 -3.20
CA PHE A 349 -9.80 -11.69 -3.56
C PHE A 349 -10.44 -11.78 -4.96
N GLN A 350 -11.39 -10.89 -5.21
CA GLN A 350 -12.01 -10.62 -6.49
C GLN A 350 -12.09 -9.11 -6.69
N HIS A 351 -11.74 -8.65 -7.87
CA HIS A 351 -11.76 -7.26 -8.26
C HIS A 351 -12.36 -7.13 -9.66
N ASP A 352 -13.39 -6.32 -9.80
CA ASP A 352 -14.03 -6.01 -11.08
C ASP A 352 -14.14 -4.50 -11.22
N ASN A 353 -13.58 -3.93 -12.30
CA ASN A 353 -13.69 -2.52 -12.57
C ASN A 353 -14.00 -2.19 -14.03
N ASP A 354 -14.73 -1.09 -14.21
CA ASP A 354 -15.02 -0.43 -15.46
C ASP A 354 -14.35 0.95 -15.45
N GLU A 355 -13.54 1.27 -16.46
CA GLU A 355 -12.66 2.43 -16.49
C GLU A 355 -12.74 3.21 -17.79
N ASP A 356 -12.88 4.54 -17.68
CA ASP A 356 -12.62 5.50 -18.75
C ASP A 356 -11.19 6.01 -18.63
N LEU A 357 -10.25 5.39 -19.34
CA LEU A 357 -8.82 5.68 -19.24
C LEU A 357 -8.37 6.95 -19.98
N ASP A 358 -9.27 7.67 -20.63
CA ASP A 358 -8.99 8.96 -21.25
C ASP A 358 -9.75 10.13 -20.60
N ALA A 359 -10.64 9.83 -19.65
CA ALA A 359 -11.40 10.79 -18.86
C ALA A 359 -12.17 11.81 -19.72
N SER A 360 -12.70 11.38 -20.89
CA SER A 360 -13.32 12.29 -21.84
C SER A 360 -14.66 11.76 -22.38
N ILE A 361 -15.32 12.56 -23.22
CA ILE A 361 -16.56 12.15 -23.92
C ILE A 361 -16.28 11.34 -25.18
N PHE A 362 -15.03 11.07 -25.48
CA PHE A 362 -14.60 10.40 -26.70
C PHE A 362 -14.08 9.01 -26.35
N ASN A 363 -14.58 7.98 -26.97
CA ASN A 363 -14.08 6.61 -26.76
C ASN A 363 -12.65 6.48 -27.35
N ILE A 364 -11.64 7.03 -26.63
CA ILE A 364 -10.25 6.89 -27.00
C ILE A 364 -9.68 5.61 -26.39
N LEU A 365 -9.92 5.39 -25.10
CA LEU A 365 -9.57 4.13 -24.41
C LEU A 365 -10.47 3.90 -23.19
N SER A 366 -11.13 2.75 -23.18
CA SER A 366 -11.84 2.25 -22.01
C SER A 366 -11.54 0.78 -21.79
N ALA A 367 -11.66 0.32 -20.56
CA ALA A 367 -11.40 -1.06 -20.18
C ALA A 367 -12.42 -1.59 -19.17
N HIS A 368 -12.67 -2.88 -19.25
CA HIS A 368 -13.31 -3.68 -18.22
C HIS A 368 -12.27 -4.72 -17.76
N ASN A 369 -11.93 -4.73 -16.48
CA ASN A 369 -11.01 -5.70 -15.91
C ASN A 369 -11.73 -6.55 -14.86
N SER A 370 -11.36 -7.83 -14.80
CA SER A 370 -11.84 -8.78 -13.80
C SER A 370 -10.67 -9.64 -13.34
N GLN A 371 -10.31 -9.47 -12.08
CA GLN A 371 -9.16 -10.11 -11.46
C GLN A 371 -9.62 -10.95 -10.27
N ALA A 372 -9.01 -12.09 -10.08
CA ALA A 372 -9.26 -12.94 -8.92
C ALA A 372 -8.01 -13.75 -8.58
N GLU A 373 -7.78 -13.96 -7.30
CA GLU A 373 -6.64 -14.75 -6.82
C GLU A 373 -7.03 -15.56 -5.59
N ASP A 374 -6.54 -16.78 -5.55
CA ASP A 374 -6.52 -17.67 -4.41
C ASP A 374 -5.06 -17.86 -3.96
N GLN A 375 -4.79 -17.70 -2.67
CA GLN A 375 -3.45 -17.79 -2.07
C GLN A 375 -3.46 -18.78 -0.90
N TYR A 376 -2.44 -19.63 -0.84
CA TYR A 376 -2.11 -20.47 0.32
C TYR A 376 -0.68 -20.20 0.79
N THR A 377 -0.46 -20.08 2.10
CA THR A 377 0.87 -19.94 2.69
C THR A 377 1.03 -20.79 3.93
N GLU A 378 2.25 -21.30 4.13
CA GLU A 378 2.67 -22.01 5.34
C GLU A 378 4.07 -21.55 5.75
N GLU A 379 4.24 -21.12 7.00
CA GLU A 379 5.53 -20.76 7.56
C GLU A 379 5.77 -21.53 8.87
N LEU A 380 6.85 -22.31 8.91
CA LEU A 380 7.32 -22.99 10.11
C LEU A 380 8.57 -22.30 10.62
N GLN A 381 8.57 -21.87 11.87
CA GLN A 381 9.67 -21.13 12.51
C GLN A 381 10.17 -21.85 13.76
N ALA A 382 11.47 -21.77 13.98
CA ALA A 382 12.15 -22.15 15.20
C ALA A 382 13.01 -20.99 15.68
N LEU A 383 12.75 -20.47 16.88
CA LEU A 383 13.44 -19.33 17.45
C LEU A 383 13.83 -19.64 18.90
N GLY A 384 14.91 -19.01 19.35
CA GLY A 384 15.39 -19.23 20.72
C GLY A 384 16.73 -18.56 21.00
N THR A 385 17.27 -18.93 22.17
CA THR A 385 18.59 -18.50 22.62
C THR A 385 19.48 -19.70 22.90
N ALA A 386 20.79 -19.52 22.81
CA ALA A 386 21.79 -20.54 23.07
C ALA A 386 23.06 -19.91 23.67
N LEU A 387 24.02 -20.74 24.07
CA LEU A 387 25.31 -20.33 24.62
C LEU A 387 25.22 -19.38 25.85
N GLY A 388 24.22 -19.63 26.73
CA GLY A 388 23.98 -18.75 27.90
C GLY A 388 23.44 -17.38 27.46
N GLU A 389 22.47 -17.39 26.53
CA GLU A 389 21.78 -16.20 25.95
C GLU A 389 22.66 -15.31 25.07
N ARG A 390 23.93 -15.71 24.82
CA ARG A 390 24.83 -14.95 23.95
C ARG A 390 24.50 -15.12 22.45
N LEU A 391 23.80 -16.17 22.07
CA LEU A 391 23.37 -16.42 20.71
C LEU A 391 21.84 -16.40 20.67
N THR A 392 21.27 -15.52 19.89
CA THR A 392 19.83 -15.51 19.55
C THR A 392 19.70 -15.97 18.11
N TYR A 393 18.72 -16.80 17.84
CA TYR A 393 18.49 -17.34 16.48
C TYR A 393 17.03 -17.41 16.11
N VAL A 394 16.77 -17.30 14.82
CA VAL A 394 15.51 -17.63 14.15
C VAL A 394 15.83 -18.38 12.88
N GLY A 395 15.09 -19.41 12.57
CA GLY A 395 15.18 -20.12 11.30
C GLY A 395 13.81 -20.67 10.90
N GLY A 396 13.59 -20.89 9.61
CA GLY A 396 12.31 -21.37 9.15
C GLY A 396 12.31 -21.87 7.73
N ILE A 397 11.14 -22.43 7.39
CA ILE A 397 10.77 -22.88 6.03
C ILE A 397 9.47 -22.17 5.69
N TYR A 398 9.38 -21.69 4.47
CA TYR A 398 8.21 -20.99 3.94
C TYR A 398 7.76 -21.64 2.65
N TYR A 399 6.46 -21.87 2.53
CA TYR A 399 5.78 -22.33 1.33
C TYR A 399 4.72 -21.30 0.92
N TYR A 400 4.56 -21.11 -0.37
CA TYR A 400 3.61 -20.18 -0.96
C TYR A 400 3.12 -20.75 -2.28
N ASP A 401 1.81 -20.66 -2.52
CA ASP A 401 1.16 -21.08 -3.77
C ASP A 401 -0.01 -20.15 -4.08
N THR A 402 -0.10 -19.68 -5.33
CA THR A 402 -1.23 -18.91 -5.83
C THR A 402 -1.75 -19.40 -7.15
N SER A 403 -3.04 -19.15 -7.34
CA SER A 403 -3.73 -19.32 -8.61
C SER A 403 -4.57 -18.08 -8.90
N ALA A 404 -4.24 -17.37 -9.98
CA ALA A 404 -4.86 -16.11 -10.30
C ALA A 404 -5.45 -16.09 -11.71
N LYS A 405 -6.47 -15.21 -11.89
CA LYS A 405 -7.07 -14.87 -13.17
C LYS A 405 -6.97 -13.37 -13.37
N ASP A 406 -6.41 -12.94 -14.47
CA ASP A 406 -6.39 -11.53 -14.91
C ASP A 406 -7.02 -11.43 -16.29
N ASN A 407 -8.26 -10.96 -16.33
CA ASN A 407 -9.00 -10.79 -17.57
C ASN A 407 -9.23 -9.30 -17.85
N SER A 408 -9.06 -8.92 -19.12
CA SER A 408 -9.31 -7.55 -19.56
C SER A 408 -9.99 -7.53 -20.92
N ALA A 409 -10.91 -6.59 -21.07
CA ALA A 409 -11.57 -6.27 -22.33
C ALA A 409 -11.44 -4.76 -22.58
N SER A 410 -10.62 -4.33 -23.54
CA SER A 410 -10.39 -2.92 -23.83
C SER A 410 -10.93 -2.51 -25.18
N LEU A 411 -11.55 -1.33 -25.24
CA LEU A 411 -11.97 -0.65 -26.46
C LEU A 411 -11.08 0.56 -26.72
N SER A 412 -10.71 0.79 -27.97
CA SER A 412 -9.85 1.93 -28.32
C SER A 412 -10.28 2.58 -29.63
N LEU A 413 -10.04 3.90 -29.75
CA LEU A 413 -10.17 4.73 -30.94
C LEU A 413 -11.56 4.63 -31.63
N GLY A 414 -12.63 4.62 -30.81
CA GLY A 414 -14.01 4.51 -31.29
C GLY A 414 -14.38 3.12 -31.84
N GLY A 415 -13.55 2.11 -31.59
CA GLY A 415 -13.79 0.73 -31.97
C GLY A 415 -14.95 0.12 -31.18
N THR A 416 -15.62 -0.87 -31.78
CA THR A 416 -16.72 -1.63 -31.16
C THR A 416 -16.31 -3.08 -30.86
N THR A 417 -15.13 -3.48 -31.28
CA THR A 417 -14.59 -4.83 -31.08
C THR A 417 -13.50 -4.76 -30.01
N PRO A 418 -13.71 -5.35 -28.83
CA PRO A 418 -12.72 -5.28 -27.77
C PRO A 418 -11.49 -6.15 -28.07
N THR A 419 -10.35 -5.69 -27.60
CA THR A 419 -9.17 -6.54 -27.38
C THR A 419 -9.37 -7.28 -26.07
N LEU A 420 -9.27 -8.60 -26.11
CA LEU A 420 -9.51 -9.49 -24.97
C LEU A 420 -8.22 -10.13 -24.52
N PHE A 421 -7.91 -9.99 -23.25
CA PHE A 421 -6.88 -10.76 -22.54
C PHE A 421 -7.58 -11.68 -21.53
N ARG A 422 -7.18 -12.94 -21.51
CA ARG A 422 -7.63 -13.93 -20.52
C ARG A 422 -6.43 -14.71 -20.06
N ASN A 423 -5.98 -14.37 -18.88
CA ASN A 423 -4.76 -14.91 -18.28
C ASN A 423 -5.13 -15.78 -17.09
N HIS A 424 -4.44 -16.88 -16.96
CA HIS A 424 -4.40 -17.70 -15.76
C HIS A 424 -2.93 -17.82 -15.34
N LEU A 425 -2.65 -17.37 -14.12
CA LEU A 425 -1.32 -17.32 -13.54
C LEU A 425 -1.24 -18.32 -12.39
N GLY A 426 -0.08 -18.95 -12.23
CA GLY A 426 0.29 -19.75 -11.07
C GLY A 426 1.63 -19.27 -10.57
N ASP A 427 1.82 -19.22 -9.28
CA ASP A 427 3.10 -18.90 -8.66
C ASP A 427 3.32 -19.77 -7.42
N GLU A 428 4.34 -20.64 -7.48
CA GLU A 428 4.73 -21.52 -6.39
C GLU A 428 6.13 -21.18 -5.91
N SER A 429 6.31 -21.00 -4.59
CA SER A 429 7.61 -20.68 -4.01
C SER A 429 7.89 -21.47 -2.74
N VAL A 430 9.13 -21.96 -2.61
CA VAL A 430 9.67 -22.59 -1.41
C VAL A 430 10.92 -21.84 -0.97
N ALA A 431 11.04 -21.60 0.33
CA ALA A 431 12.24 -20.98 0.88
C ALA A 431 12.67 -21.60 2.20
N THR A 432 13.97 -21.57 2.46
CA THR A 432 14.56 -21.84 3.77
C THR A 432 15.43 -20.65 4.19
N TYR A 433 15.36 -20.29 5.47
CA TYR A 433 16.10 -19.14 5.99
C TYR A 433 16.58 -19.35 7.42
N GLY A 434 17.58 -18.56 7.79
CA GLY A 434 18.03 -18.46 9.18
C GLY A 434 18.80 -17.16 9.42
N GLN A 435 18.64 -16.62 10.62
CA GLN A 435 19.37 -15.46 11.11
C GLN A 435 19.83 -15.71 12.54
N THR A 436 21.06 -15.30 12.85
CA THR A 436 21.62 -15.39 14.19
C THR A 436 22.25 -14.08 14.60
N THR A 437 22.06 -13.70 15.86
CA THR A 437 22.72 -12.55 16.49
C THR A 437 23.59 -13.05 17.64
N TYR A 438 24.88 -12.75 17.59
CA TYR A 438 25.84 -13.16 18.61
C TYR A 438 26.33 -11.97 19.41
N ALA A 439 26.14 -11.99 20.74
CA ALA A 439 26.66 -11.00 21.67
C ALA A 439 28.17 -11.24 21.89
N VAL A 440 29.01 -10.52 21.14
CA VAL A 440 30.46 -10.53 21.30
C VAL A 440 30.82 -10.03 22.67
N THR A 441 30.18 -8.95 23.11
CA THR A 441 30.17 -8.40 24.47
C THR A 441 28.76 -8.04 24.88
N SER A 442 28.51 -7.51 26.05
CA SER A 442 27.22 -6.96 26.47
C SER A 442 26.80 -5.69 25.69
N LYS A 443 27.70 -5.14 24.88
CA LYS A 443 27.47 -3.88 24.13
C LYS A 443 27.65 -4.02 22.62
N ILE A 444 28.23 -5.12 22.16
CA ILE A 444 28.53 -5.33 20.73
C ILE A 444 27.92 -6.65 20.32
N HIS A 445 27.05 -6.58 19.27
CA HIS A 445 26.46 -7.76 18.68
C HIS A 445 26.78 -7.82 17.19
N VAL A 446 26.87 -9.03 16.67
CA VAL A 446 27.05 -9.31 15.24
C VAL A 446 25.90 -10.18 14.78
N THR A 447 25.24 -9.75 13.73
CA THR A 447 24.12 -10.47 13.10
C THR A 447 24.54 -11.01 11.75
N GLY A 448 24.14 -12.25 11.46
CA GLY A 448 24.30 -12.86 10.14
C GLY A 448 23.04 -13.65 9.78
N GLY A 449 22.53 -13.44 8.58
CA GLY A 449 21.35 -14.12 8.08
C GLY A 449 21.47 -14.50 6.61
N LEU A 450 20.81 -15.59 6.23
CA LEU A 450 20.76 -16.12 4.87
C LEU A 450 19.38 -16.70 4.57
N ARG A 451 18.90 -16.51 3.34
CA ARG A 451 17.71 -17.15 2.79
C ARG A 451 17.97 -17.61 1.37
N TRP A 452 17.57 -18.83 1.08
CA TRP A 452 17.46 -19.33 -0.27
C TRP A 452 15.99 -19.54 -0.63
N THR A 453 15.61 -19.09 -1.82
CA THR A 453 14.24 -19.18 -2.33
C THR A 453 14.29 -19.71 -3.76
N THR A 454 13.46 -20.69 -4.06
CA THR A 454 13.14 -21.13 -5.43
C THR A 454 11.68 -20.79 -5.72
N GLU A 455 11.41 -20.34 -6.93
CA GLU A 455 10.09 -19.88 -7.34
C GLU A 455 9.81 -20.27 -8.79
N THR A 456 8.61 -20.78 -9.04
CA THR A 456 8.13 -21.14 -10.39
C THR A 456 6.88 -20.37 -10.71
N LYS A 457 6.88 -19.64 -11.83
CA LYS A 457 5.72 -18.92 -12.35
C LYS A 457 5.23 -19.52 -13.66
N ASP A 458 3.94 -19.70 -13.76
CA ASP A 458 3.23 -20.19 -14.94
C ASP A 458 2.26 -19.14 -15.47
N LEU A 459 2.16 -19.02 -16.80
CA LEU A 459 1.18 -18.21 -17.50
C LEU A 459 0.48 -19.03 -18.57
N GLN A 460 -0.84 -19.08 -18.52
CA GLN A 460 -1.68 -19.48 -19.65
C GLN A 460 -2.45 -18.27 -20.14
N THR A 461 -2.30 -17.92 -21.40
CA THR A 461 -2.91 -16.69 -21.96
C THR A 461 -3.70 -16.96 -23.22
N GLN A 462 -4.81 -16.21 -23.38
CA GLN A 462 -5.54 -16.03 -24.63
C GLN A 462 -5.63 -14.54 -24.94
N ASN A 463 -5.25 -14.13 -26.13
CA ASN A 463 -5.28 -12.73 -26.54
C ASN A 463 -5.85 -12.62 -27.97
N SER A 464 -6.97 -11.90 -28.10
CA SER A 464 -7.67 -11.75 -29.39
C SER A 464 -8.38 -10.40 -29.52
N ALA A 465 -8.56 -9.95 -30.75
CA ALA A 465 -9.43 -8.83 -31.09
C ALA A 465 -10.48 -9.33 -32.11
N GLY A 466 -11.72 -9.51 -31.64
CA GLY A 466 -12.75 -10.20 -32.40
C GLY A 466 -12.33 -11.63 -32.77
N THR A 467 -12.22 -11.94 -34.07
CA THR A 467 -11.76 -13.23 -34.58
C THR A 467 -10.23 -13.27 -34.80
N ALA A 468 -9.53 -12.13 -34.70
CA ALA A 468 -8.10 -12.04 -34.90
C ALA A 468 -7.35 -12.49 -33.61
N CYS A 469 -6.37 -13.35 -33.80
CA CYS A 469 -5.51 -13.81 -32.72
C CYS A 469 -4.26 -12.92 -32.60
N ASN A 470 -4.05 -12.35 -31.42
CA ASN A 470 -2.89 -11.49 -31.12
C ASN A 470 -1.68 -12.26 -30.57
N ILE A 471 -1.76 -13.59 -30.43
CA ILE A 471 -0.62 -14.42 -30.03
C ILE A 471 0.23 -14.77 -31.26
N PRO A 472 1.55 -14.57 -31.23
CA PRO A 472 2.44 -14.99 -32.31
C PRO A 472 2.28 -16.48 -32.63
N THR A 473 2.29 -16.87 -33.90
CA THR A 473 2.07 -18.27 -34.34
C THR A 473 3.06 -19.24 -33.69
N VAL A 474 4.30 -18.80 -33.46
CA VAL A 474 5.37 -19.61 -32.82
C VAL A 474 5.09 -19.93 -31.36
N ASN A 475 4.25 -19.13 -30.68
CA ASN A 475 3.91 -19.29 -29.28
C ASN A 475 2.56 -20.01 -29.07
N ARG A 476 1.78 -20.28 -30.15
CA ARG A 476 0.44 -20.86 -30.02
C ARG A 476 0.44 -22.34 -29.68
N ILE A 477 -0.53 -22.75 -28.90
CA ILE A 477 -0.81 -24.16 -28.64
C ILE A 477 -1.61 -24.71 -29.85
N GLY A 478 -0.93 -25.37 -30.75
CA GLY A 478 -1.52 -25.87 -32.00
C GLY A 478 -2.11 -24.73 -32.84
N ASN A 479 -3.38 -24.85 -33.25
CA ASN A 479 -4.10 -23.83 -34.00
C ASN A 479 -4.97 -22.91 -33.10
N SER A 480 -4.88 -23.05 -31.78
CA SER A 480 -5.66 -22.23 -30.84
C SER A 480 -5.04 -20.83 -30.67
N CYS A 481 -5.90 -19.86 -30.31
CA CYS A 481 -5.42 -18.55 -29.87
C CYS A 481 -5.08 -18.57 -28.37
N ALA A 482 -4.17 -19.48 -27.97
CA ALA A 482 -3.71 -19.66 -26.61
C ALA A 482 -2.22 -19.95 -26.57
N ALA A 483 -1.53 -19.56 -25.51
CA ALA A 483 -0.13 -19.87 -25.24
C ALA A 483 0.04 -20.26 -23.77
N LYS A 484 1.15 -20.97 -23.51
CA LYS A 484 1.57 -21.33 -22.15
C LYS A 484 3.07 -21.06 -22.00
N PHE A 485 3.43 -20.45 -20.88
CA PHE A 485 4.81 -20.12 -20.52
C PHE A 485 5.06 -20.52 -19.08
N SER A 486 6.31 -20.80 -18.76
CA SER A 486 6.77 -21.11 -17.39
C SER A 486 8.20 -20.61 -17.21
N THR A 487 8.52 -20.13 -16.03
CA THR A 487 9.87 -19.78 -15.61
C THR A 487 10.14 -20.23 -14.19
N THR A 488 11.39 -20.55 -13.88
CA THR A 488 11.84 -20.89 -12.53
C THR A 488 13.10 -20.11 -12.22
N ASP A 489 13.11 -19.44 -11.06
CA ASP A 489 14.22 -18.62 -10.60
C ASP A 489 14.66 -19.05 -9.20
N ASP A 490 15.98 -19.08 -8.97
CA ASP A 490 16.60 -19.29 -7.66
C ASP A 490 17.25 -17.99 -7.18
N ASN A 491 16.95 -17.60 -5.95
CA ASN A 491 17.47 -16.36 -5.37
C ASN A 491 18.03 -16.58 -3.96
N THR A 492 19.11 -15.84 -3.66
CA THR A 492 19.72 -15.83 -2.33
C THR A 492 19.71 -14.42 -1.79
N SER A 493 19.09 -14.26 -0.62
CA SER A 493 19.11 -13.02 0.18
C SER A 493 19.99 -13.20 1.40
N TYR A 494 20.61 -12.12 1.85
CA TYR A 494 21.44 -12.15 3.07
C TYR A 494 21.33 -10.84 3.86
N SER A 495 21.70 -10.91 5.13
CA SER A 495 21.92 -9.76 5.99
C SER A 495 23.17 -9.96 6.84
N VAL A 496 23.97 -8.89 6.99
CA VAL A 496 25.12 -8.85 7.90
C VAL A 496 25.03 -7.54 8.68
N GLY A 497 25.00 -7.62 10.00
CA GLY A 497 24.84 -6.47 10.89
C GLY A 497 25.90 -6.43 11.98
N LEU A 498 26.22 -5.22 12.40
CA LEU A 498 27.02 -4.92 13.57
C LEU A 498 26.30 -3.83 14.35
N ASP A 499 26.02 -4.06 15.61
CA ASP A 499 25.44 -3.05 16.49
C ASP A 499 26.27 -2.84 17.74
N TYR A 500 26.27 -1.59 18.22
CA TYR A 500 27.02 -1.13 19.38
C TYR A 500 26.18 -0.20 20.25
N THR A 501 26.05 -0.57 21.52
CA THR A 501 25.35 0.22 22.54
C THR A 501 26.40 0.86 23.48
N PRO A 502 26.93 2.07 23.15
CA PRO A 502 27.98 2.73 23.95
C PRO A 502 27.50 3.06 25.37
N VAL A 503 26.27 3.53 25.47
CA VAL A 503 25.57 3.91 26.70
C VAL A 503 24.13 3.47 26.62
N ASP A 504 23.45 3.33 27.76
CA ASP A 504 22.03 3.01 27.81
C ASP A 504 21.21 4.07 27.05
N GLY A 505 20.26 3.62 26.25
CA GLY A 505 19.42 4.48 25.43
C GLY A 505 20.08 4.97 24.14
N MET A 506 21.24 4.42 23.73
CA MET A 506 21.85 4.74 22.44
C MET A 506 22.34 3.48 21.72
N LEU A 507 21.84 3.26 20.52
CA LEU A 507 22.23 2.19 19.61
C LEU A 507 22.86 2.80 18.36
N LEU A 508 24.08 2.38 18.02
CA LEU A 508 24.71 2.62 16.72
C LEU A 508 24.71 1.31 15.95
N TYR A 509 24.39 1.32 14.68
CA TYR A 509 24.38 0.11 13.87
C TYR A 509 24.91 0.33 12.46
N PHE A 510 25.45 -0.74 11.90
CA PHE A 510 25.73 -0.93 10.48
C PHE A 510 25.00 -2.16 10.00
N ASN A 511 24.36 -2.06 8.83
CA ASN A 511 23.68 -3.18 8.19
C ASN A 511 24.02 -3.22 6.71
N ASN A 512 24.35 -4.42 6.19
CA ASN A 512 24.41 -4.72 4.78
C ASN A 512 23.39 -5.82 4.49
N SER A 513 22.42 -5.52 3.65
CA SER A 513 21.32 -6.43 3.33
C SER A 513 21.09 -6.52 1.81
N ARG A 514 20.72 -7.71 1.38
CA ARG A 514 20.33 -7.99 0.00
C ARG A 514 18.94 -8.60 -0.06
N GLY A 515 18.09 -8.02 -0.90
CA GLY A 515 16.76 -8.52 -1.24
C GLY A 515 16.58 -8.63 -2.75
N PHE A 516 15.52 -9.30 -3.17
CA PHE A 516 15.15 -9.42 -4.56
C PHE A 516 13.63 -9.24 -4.74
N LYS A 517 13.26 -8.81 -5.93
CA LYS A 517 11.88 -8.88 -6.43
C LYS A 517 11.86 -9.92 -7.54
N SER A 518 10.85 -10.76 -7.53
CA SER A 518 10.74 -11.92 -8.41
C SER A 518 10.71 -11.53 -9.88
N GLY A 519 11.25 -12.40 -10.72
CA GLY A 519 11.04 -12.35 -12.16
C GLY A 519 9.60 -12.67 -12.54
N GLY A 520 9.29 -12.67 -13.82
CA GLY A 520 7.94 -12.95 -14.28
C GLY A 520 7.83 -13.15 -15.79
N ILE A 521 6.58 -13.20 -16.24
CA ILE A 521 6.22 -13.43 -17.64
C ILE A 521 5.27 -12.32 -18.07
N ASN A 522 5.58 -11.67 -19.19
CA ASN A 522 4.70 -10.62 -19.74
C ASN A 522 3.34 -11.20 -20.14
N GLU A 523 2.26 -10.78 -19.49
CA GLU A 523 0.92 -11.34 -19.64
C GLU A 523 0.05 -10.64 -20.70
N ARG A 524 0.42 -9.43 -21.14
CA ARG A 524 -0.30 -8.66 -22.18
C ARG A 524 0.52 -8.52 -23.46
N GLY A 525 1.24 -9.57 -23.85
CA GLY A 525 1.98 -9.61 -25.10
C GLY A 525 1.08 -9.48 -26.35
N THR A 526 1.70 -9.16 -27.50
CA THR A 526 1.04 -8.97 -28.78
C THR A 526 1.62 -9.88 -29.84
N VAL A 527 1.17 -9.71 -31.12
CA VAL A 527 1.69 -10.46 -32.28
C VAL A 527 3.19 -10.31 -32.52
N THR A 528 3.89 -9.41 -31.82
CA THR A 528 5.33 -9.25 -31.92
C THR A 528 6.05 -10.42 -31.23
N VAL A 529 6.94 -11.07 -31.93
CA VAL A 529 7.79 -12.14 -31.36
C VAL A 529 8.58 -11.56 -30.17
N GLY A 530 8.55 -12.24 -29.04
CA GLY A 530 9.22 -11.81 -27.80
C GLY A 530 8.38 -10.91 -26.89
N SER A 531 7.16 -10.49 -27.29
CA SER A 531 6.28 -9.70 -26.41
C SER A 531 5.76 -10.44 -25.17
N TYR A 532 5.88 -11.79 -25.17
CA TYR A 532 5.63 -12.66 -24.02
C TYR A 532 6.97 -13.10 -23.36
N ALA A 533 8.00 -12.29 -23.47
CA ALA A 533 9.30 -12.62 -22.89
C ALA A 533 9.23 -12.70 -21.35
N VAL A 534 10.04 -13.59 -20.81
CA VAL A 534 10.34 -13.67 -19.39
C VAL A 534 11.26 -12.52 -19.03
N PHE A 535 11.05 -11.92 -17.88
CA PHE A 535 11.99 -10.98 -17.27
C PHE A 535 12.55 -11.56 -15.97
N ALA A 536 13.83 -11.29 -15.73
CA ALA A 536 14.58 -11.84 -14.60
C ALA A 536 14.26 -11.08 -13.27
N PRO A 537 14.59 -11.68 -12.14
CA PRO A 537 14.55 -10.98 -10.85
C PRO A 537 15.39 -9.71 -10.84
N GLU A 538 14.93 -8.67 -10.16
CA GLU A 538 15.72 -7.50 -9.80
C GLU A 538 16.29 -7.65 -8.40
N VAL A 539 17.42 -7.01 -8.11
CA VAL A 539 18.16 -7.16 -6.87
C VAL A 539 18.56 -5.81 -6.31
N ALA A 540 18.32 -5.61 -5.01
CA ALA A 540 18.82 -4.46 -4.26
C ALA A 540 19.80 -4.92 -3.18
N THR A 541 20.98 -4.29 -3.14
CA THR A 541 21.99 -4.47 -2.08
C THR A 541 22.20 -3.15 -1.38
N ASN A 542 21.86 -3.08 -0.09
CA ASN A 542 21.88 -1.87 0.72
C ASN A 542 23.02 -1.89 1.73
N TYR A 543 23.64 -0.73 1.94
CA TYR A 543 24.62 -0.43 3.00
C TYR A 543 24.07 0.71 3.82
N GLU A 544 23.88 0.50 5.13
CA GLU A 544 23.22 1.45 6.02
C GLU A 544 24.00 1.63 7.30
N ILE A 545 24.12 2.87 7.74
CA ILE A 545 24.64 3.23 9.07
C ILE A 545 23.58 4.08 9.74
N GLY A 546 23.21 3.72 10.97
CA GLY A 546 22.20 4.45 11.71
C GLY A 546 22.49 4.59 13.20
N VAL A 547 21.73 5.49 13.80
CA VAL A 547 21.69 5.76 15.24
C VAL A 547 20.26 5.82 15.72
N LYS A 548 19.98 5.16 16.84
CA LYS A 548 18.74 5.30 17.62
C LYS A 548 19.10 5.74 19.01
N SER A 549 18.45 6.79 19.52
CA SER A 549 18.85 7.34 20.82
C SER A 549 17.72 8.01 21.57
N ASP A 550 17.66 7.77 22.88
CA ASP A 550 16.76 8.38 23.83
C ASP A 550 17.54 9.26 24.83
N TRP A 551 17.13 10.50 24.99
CA TRP A 551 17.78 11.53 25.80
C TRP A 551 16.81 12.15 26.81
N LEU A 552 17.36 12.91 27.77
CA LEU A 552 16.60 13.69 28.75
C LEU A 552 15.60 12.85 29.57
N GLY A 553 15.96 11.60 29.90
CA GLY A 553 15.05 10.67 30.58
C GLY A 553 13.86 10.27 29.71
N HIS A 554 14.13 9.88 28.44
CA HIS A 554 13.16 9.51 27.41
C HIS A 554 12.18 10.64 27.00
N ARG A 555 12.59 11.91 27.16
CA ARG A 555 11.81 13.05 26.68
C ARG A 555 12.21 13.51 25.27
N LEU A 556 13.35 13.08 24.80
CA LEU A 556 13.83 13.37 23.44
C LEU A 556 14.33 12.07 22.83
N ARG A 557 13.73 11.68 21.71
CA ARG A 557 14.13 10.56 20.87
C ARG A 557 14.66 11.09 19.56
N ILE A 558 15.78 10.56 19.10
CA ILE A 558 16.38 10.88 17.81
C ILE A 558 16.82 9.59 17.14
N ASN A 559 16.28 9.33 15.96
CA ASN A 559 16.68 8.26 15.06
C ASN A 559 17.14 8.87 13.75
N ALA A 560 18.27 8.42 13.23
CA ALA A 560 18.78 8.87 11.95
C ALA A 560 19.59 7.77 11.28
N ASP A 561 19.53 7.71 9.97
CA ASP A 561 20.34 6.81 9.15
C ASP A 561 20.75 7.45 7.84
N VAL A 562 21.80 6.89 7.25
CA VAL A 562 22.25 7.15 5.89
C VAL A 562 22.43 5.82 5.18
N TYR A 563 22.05 5.76 3.92
CA TYR A 563 22.09 4.54 3.15
C TYR A 563 22.60 4.74 1.73
N HIS A 564 23.17 3.67 1.18
CA HIS A 564 23.54 3.52 -0.22
C HIS A 564 23.01 2.18 -0.72
N THR A 565 22.26 2.17 -1.82
CA THR A 565 21.72 0.97 -2.43
C THR A 565 22.21 0.82 -3.87
N ASP A 566 22.86 -0.31 -4.15
CA ASP A 566 23.08 -0.79 -5.51
C ASP A 566 21.82 -1.53 -5.98
N TYR A 567 21.22 -1.11 -7.10
CA TYR A 567 19.99 -1.64 -7.63
C TYR A 567 20.18 -2.16 -9.05
N GLU A 568 20.11 -3.47 -9.20
CA GLU A 568 20.49 -4.19 -10.42
C GLU A 568 19.29 -4.86 -11.08
N ASN A 569 19.34 -4.98 -12.41
CA ASN A 569 18.30 -5.64 -13.23
C ASN A 569 16.90 -5.06 -13.01
N ILE A 570 16.79 -3.76 -12.82
CA ILE A 570 15.53 -3.09 -12.51
C ILE A 570 14.51 -3.41 -13.59
N GLN A 571 13.36 -3.89 -13.17
CA GLN A 571 12.21 -4.17 -14.02
C GLN A 571 11.50 -2.85 -14.34
N ARG A 572 11.34 -2.55 -15.64
CA ARG A 572 10.58 -1.39 -16.10
C ARG A 572 9.55 -1.83 -17.12
N SER A 573 8.30 -1.42 -16.86
CA SER A 573 7.18 -1.64 -17.79
C SER A 573 7.11 -0.48 -18.77
N VAL A 574 7.11 -0.80 -20.05
CA VAL A 574 7.04 0.17 -21.13
C VAL A 574 5.89 -0.16 -22.07
N THR A 575 5.13 0.84 -22.45
CA THR A 575 4.09 0.69 -23.46
C THR A 575 4.72 0.75 -24.85
N ILE A 576 4.64 -0.34 -25.58
CA ILE A 576 5.10 -0.42 -26.97
C ILE A 576 3.92 -0.45 -27.94
N ALA A 577 4.11 0.16 -29.11
CA ALA A 577 3.12 0.03 -30.18
C ALA A 577 3.41 -1.16 -31.04
N THR A 578 2.34 -1.80 -31.47
CA THR A 578 2.38 -2.86 -32.46
C THR A 578 2.26 -2.30 -33.87
N PRO A 579 2.67 -3.04 -34.91
CA PRO A 579 2.47 -2.64 -36.29
C PRO A 579 1.00 -2.40 -36.68
N SER A 580 0.06 -2.97 -35.94
CA SER A 580 -1.39 -2.79 -36.15
C SER A 580 -1.95 -1.53 -35.47
N GLY A 581 -1.13 -0.77 -34.71
CA GLY A 581 -1.55 0.41 -33.94
C GLY A 581 -2.12 0.09 -32.56
N ALA A 582 -2.17 -1.18 -32.15
CA ALA A 582 -2.49 -1.55 -30.78
C ALA A 582 -1.28 -1.29 -29.85
N THR A 583 -1.54 -1.12 -28.56
CA THR A 583 -0.50 -0.96 -27.53
C THR A 583 -0.34 -2.25 -26.73
N ALA A 584 0.87 -2.49 -26.21
CA ALA A 584 1.18 -3.55 -25.27
C ALA A 584 2.09 -2.98 -24.18
N SER A 585 1.83 -3.33 -22.94
CA SER A 585 2.77 -3.11 -21.84
C SER A 585 3.72 -4.30 -21.77
N VAL A 586 5.03 -4.03 -21.80
CA VAL A 586 6.08 -5.05 -21.74
C VAL A 586 7.06 -4.67 -20.64
N THR A 587 7.21 -5.56 -19.68
CA THR A 587 8.21 -5.44 -18.62
C THR A 587 9.51 -6.09 -19.07
N SER A 588 10.63 -5.43 -18.83
CA SER A 588 11.98 -5.92 -19.10
C SER A 588 12.97 -5.42 -18.06
N ASN A 589 14.09 -6.15 -17.88
CA ASN A 589 15.20 -5.73 -17.04
C ASN A 589 16.05 -4.70 -17.82
N ALA A 590 15.69 -3.44 -17.71
CA ALA A 590 16.18 -2.37 -18.57
C ALA A 590 17.21 -1.45 -17.90
N ALA A 591 17.34 -1.50 -16.58
CA ALA A 591 18.10 -0.49 -15.85
C ALA A 591 18.98 -1.03 -14.73
N GLN A 592 20.01 -0.25 -14.41
CA GLN A 592 20.82 -0.33 -13.20
C GLN A 592 20.88 1.05 -12.58
N ALA A 593 20.86 1.13 -11.26
CA ALA A 593 20.86 2.40 -10.56
C ALA A 593 21.59 2.34 -9.22
N THR A 594 21.91 3.51 -8.70
CA THR A 594 22.27 3.69 -7.28
C THR A 594 21.24 4.60 -6.62
N ILE A 595 20.98 4.36 -5.33
CA ILE A 595 20.10 5.21 -4.53
C ILE A 595 20.84 5.60 -3.26
N ASP A 596 21.12 6.89 -3.12
CA ASP A 596 21.72 7.47 -1.93
C ASP A 596 20.66 8.21 -1.12
N GLY A 597 20.70 8.09 0.22
CA GLY A 597 19.72 8.81 1.02
C GLY A 597 20.05 8.93 2.49
N ALA A 598 19.22 9.72 3.16
CA ALA A 598 19.28 9.94 4.60
C ALA A 598 17.88 10.12 5.17
N GLU A 599 17.65 9.58 6.35
CA GLU A 599 16.38 9.67 7.06
C GLU A 599 16.61 10.19 8.48
N PHE A 600 15.63 10.91 8.97
CA PHE A 600 15.62 11.50 10.30
C PHE A 600 14.23 11.45 10.90
N GLU A 601 14.14 10.97 12.14
CA GLU A 601 12.92 10.97 12.95
C GLU A 601 13.24 11.49 14.35
N THR A 602 12.41 12.35 14.89
CA THR A 602 12.54 12.84 16.26
C THR A 602 11.20 13.05 16.92
N GLU A 603 11.16 12.73 18.22
CA GLU A 603 10.04 13.02 19.11
C GLU A 603 10.60 13.77 20.32
N PHE A 604 9.90 14.82 20.72
CA PHE A 604 10.31 15.65 21.85
C PHE A 604 9.13 16.04 22.73
N VAL A 605 9.26 15.79 24.02
CA VAL A 605 8.35 16.22 25.08
C VAL A 605 8.95 17.44 25.79
N PRO A 606 8.71 18.68 25.28
CA PRO A 606 9.32 19.90 25.84
C PRO A 606 8.87 20.19 27.27
N PHE A 607 7.61 19.91 27.56
CA PHE A 607 6.97 20.05 28.87
C PHE A 607 5.82 19.05 28.96
N GLU A 608 5.24 18.93 30.14
CA GLU A 608 4.15 17.98 30.42
C GLU A 608 2.98 18.16 29.42
N ASN A 609 2.46 17.04 28.94
CA ASN A 609 1.34 16.96 27.99
C ASN A 609 1.61 17.54 26.57
N ALA A 610 2.83 17.93 26.23
CA ALA A 610 3.19 18.36 24.89
C ALA A 610 4.09 17.34 24.21
N LEU A 611 3.79 17.01 22.94
CA LEU A 611 4.63 16.18 22.07
C LEU A 611 4.84 16.91 20.75
N LEU A 612 6.08 17.05 20.36
CA LEU A 612 6.50 17.52 19.04
C LEU A 612 7.17 16.38 18.31
N SER A 613 6.80 16.13 17.07
CA SER A 613 7.43 15.12 16.22
C SER A 613 7.86 15.75 14.90
N ALA A 614 9.02 15.35 14.39
CA ALA A 614 9.49 15.75 13.08
C ALA A 614 10.12 14.57 12.35
N THR A 615 9.82 14.45 11.06
CA THR A 615 10.42 13.48 10.15
C THR A 615 10.98 14.19 8.93
N ALA A 616 12.08 13.65 8.37
CA ALA A 616 12.63 14.11 7.10
C ALA A 616 13.26 12.93 6.37
N ALA A 617 13.10 12.89 5.05
CA ALA A 617 13.84 11.97 4.20
C ALA A 617 14.41 12.71 2.98
N TYR A 618 15.62 12.32 2.62
CA TYR A 618 16.27 12.65 1.36
C TYR A 618 16.54 11.36 0.60
N THR A 619 16.09 11.29 -0.66
CA THR A 619 16.26 10.13 -1.53
C THR A 619 16.73 10.61 -2.89
N ASP A 620 17.91 10.18 -3.33
CA ASP A 620 18.53 10.59 -4.59
C ASP A 620 18.86 9.38 -5.47
N PRO A 621 17.88 8.85 -6.21
CA PRO A 621 18.12 7.78 -7.15
C PRO A 621 18.74 8.30 -8.43
N SER A 622 19.67 7.54 -9.01
CA SER A 622 20.35 7.83 -10.26
C SER A 622 20.55 6.56 -11.07
N TYR A 623 20.08 6.56 -12.32
CA TYR A 623 20.36 5.47 -13.24
C TYR A 623 21.85 5.46 -13.65
N ALA A 624 22.52 4.34 -13.47
CA ALA A 624 23.83 4.08 -14.07
C ALA A 624 23.67 3.74 -15.56
N THR A 625 22.61 2.97 -15.88
CA THR A 625 22.18 2.66 -17.25
C THR A 625 20.66 2.47 -17.25
N PHE A 626 19.99 2.99 -18.27
CA PHE A 626 18.59 2.66 -18.57
C PHE A 626 18.38 2.65 -20.07
N ILE A 627 18.35 1.45 -20.65
CA ILE A 627 18.20 1.25 -22.10
C ILE A 627 17.04 0.28 -22.33
N ASP A 628 16.04 0.70 -23.07
CA ASP A 628 14.90 -0.12 -23.47
C ASP A 628 14.68 -0.06 -25.00
N ALA A 629 13.59 -0.65 -25.47
CA ALA A 629 13.24 -0.68 -26.90
C ALA A 629 13.03 0.72 -27.51
N ARG A 630 12.86 1.77 -26.70
CA ARG A 630 12.67 3.17 -27.11
C ARG A 630 13.96 3.95 -27.19
N GLY A 631 15.04 3.48 -26.55
CA GLY A 631 16.36 4.11 -26.57
C GLY A 631 17.04 4.17 -25.20
N ASP A 632 17.95 5.15 -25.06
CA ASP A 632 18.70 5.43 -23.84
C ASP A 632 17.94 6.46 -22.98
N HIS A 633 17.60 6.07 -21.77
CA HIS A 633 16.84 6.83 -20.78
C HIS A 633 17.63 7.10 -19.50
N THR A 634 18.96 6.87 -19.52
CA THR A 634 19.84 7.00 -18.33
C THR A 634 19.73 8.34 -17.61
N ASN A 635 19.37 9.41 -18.29
CA ASN A 635 19.22 10.73 -17.69
C ASN A 635 17.77 11.05 -17.19
N GLN A 636 16.86 10.09 -17.23
CA GLN A 636 15.50 10.30 -16.73
C GLN A 636 15.47 10.29 -15.20
N ARG A 637 14.42 10.91 -14.65
CA ARG A 637 14.12 10.78 -13.22
C ARG A 637 13.54 9.40 -12.91
N PHE A 638 13.68 8.98 -11.66
CA PHE A 638 12.90 7.87 -11.14
C PHE A 638 11.44 8.29 -11.02
N GLU A 639 10.56 7.36 -11.35
CA GLU A 639 9.12 7.49 -11.20
C GLU A 639 8.75 7.48 -9.72
N GLY A 640 7.76 8.31 -9.33
CA GLY A 640 7.21 8.34 -7.99
C GLY A 640 8.20 8.68 -6.87
N VAL A 641 9.28 9.38 -7.18
CA VAL A 641 10.28 9.73 -6.16
C VAL A 641 10.36 11.22 -5.93
N SER A 642 9.84 11.65 -4.78
CA SER A 642 10.12 12.96 -4.22
C SER A 642 11.47 12.94 -3.52
N ARG A 643 12.43 13.77 -3.96
CA ARG A 643 13.76 13.85 -3.33
C ARG A 643 13.72 14.23 -1.86
N TRP A 644 12.75 15.05 -1.46
CA TRP A 644 12.59 15.49 -0.09
C TRP A 644 11.17 15.29 0.37
N THR A 645 11.00 14.69 1.54
CA THR A 645 9.74 14.63 2.26
C THR A 645 9.96 15.10 3.70
N TYR A 646 8.99 15.86 4.24
CA TYR A 646 9.01 16.36 5.62
C TYR A 646 7.66 16.14 6.28
N GLY A 647 7.70 15.71 7.54
CA GLY A 647 6.55 15.63 8.42
C GLY A 647 6.82 16.45 9.69
N LEU A 648 5.86 17.26 10.12
CA LEU A 648 5.90 17.97 11.38
C LEU A 648 4.58 17.75 12.11
N SER A 649 4.63 17.42 13.39
CA SER A 649 3.46 17.25 14.24
C SER A 649 3.64 17.96 15.57
N ALA A 650 2.58 18.57 16.06
CA ALA A 650 2.51 19.16 17.39
C ALA A 650 1.21 18.73 18.08
N ARG A 651 1.32 18.08 19.22
CA ARG A 651 0.20 17.63 20.05
C ARG A 651 0.29 18.23 21.45
N TYR A 652 -0.83 18.76 21.94
CA TYR A 652 -0.95 19.25 23.31
C TYR A 652 -2.24 18.76 23.95
N THR A 653 -2.15 18.19 25.15
CA THR A 653 -3.28 17.72 25.95
C THR A 653 -3.50 18.69 27.11
N ALA A 654 -4.49 19.56 26.98
CA ALA A 654 -4.89 20.49 28.04
C ALA A 654 -5.80 19.78 29.04
N PRO A 655 -5.43 19.66 30.33
CA PRO A 655 -6.35 19.20 31.36
C PRO A 655 -7.48 20.23 31.56
N LEU A 656 -8.72 19.76 31.61
CA LEU A 656 -9.89 20.59 31.85
C LEU A 656 -10.56 20.19 33.18
N PRO A 657 -11.39 21.05 33.79
CA PRO A 657 -12.19 20.64 34.93
C PRO A 657 -13.09 19.43 34.66
N VAL A 658 -13.43 19.19 33.39
CA VAL A 658 -14.24 18.06 32.89
C VAL A 658 -13.50 17.41 31.74
N GLY A 659 -12.67 16.41 32.06
CA GLY A 659 -11.91 15.67 31.06
C GLY A 659 -10.64 16.36 30.58
N SER A 660 -10.27 16.15 29.32
CA SER A 660 -9.10 16.79 28.68
C SER A 660 -9.35 17.16 27.24
N LEU A 661 -8.69 18.20 26.76
CA LEU A 661 -8.73 18.64 25.35
C LEU A 661 -7.40 18.31 24.70
N VAL A 662 -7.42 17.44 23.69
CA VAL A 662 -6.25 17.11 22.87
C VAL A 662 -6.32 17.93 21.59
N SER A 663 -5.32 18.75 21.35
CA SER A 663 -5.17 19.52 20.11
C SER A 663 -3.97 19.00 19.34
N GLN A 664 -4.13 18.73 18.06
CA GLN A 664 -3.07 18.26 17.18
C GLN A 664 -3.09 19.01 15.86
N VAL A 665 -1.90 19.33 15.36
CA VAL A 665 -1.67 19.90 14.03
C VAL A 665 -0.56 19.07 13.36
N ASN A 666 -0.77 18.71 12.11
CA ASN A 666 0.18 17.93 11.30
C ASN A 666 0.44 18.69 9.99
N TRP A 667 1.69 18.77 9.60
CA TRP A 667 2.13 19.28 8.31
C TRP A 667 2.96 18.23 7.61
N PHE A 668 2.53 17.84 6.42
CA PHE A 668 3.30 17.01 5.49
C PHE A 668 3.69 17.84 4.28
N TRP A 669 4.90 17.66 3.77
CA TRP A 669 5.37 18.31 2.56
C TRP A 669 6.28 17.37 1.76
N GLN A 670 6.15 17.43 0.43
CA GLN A 670 7.04 16.74 -0.51
C GLN A 670 7.49 17.63 -1.64
N SER A 671 8.71 17.38 -2.14
CA SER A 671 9.24 18.05 -3.33
C SER A 671 8.54 17.56 -4.60
N SER A 672 8.84 18.20 -5.73
CA SER A 672 8.29 17.74 -7.02
C SER A 672 8.78 16.34 -7.39
N GLU A 673 7.90 15.55 -7.95
CA GLU A 673 8.14 14.20 -8.44
C GLU A 673 7.66 14.01 -9.88
N ASP A 674 8.15 12.97 -10.51
CA ASP A 674 7.77 12.58 -11.85
C ASP A 674 6.84 11.36 -11.73
N LEU A 675 5.58 11.53 -12.06
CA LEU A 675 4.56 10.47 -11.94
C LEU A 675 4.43 9.59 -13.20
N SER A 676 5.20 9.86 -14.26
CA SER A 676 5.21 9.05 -15.48
C SER A 676 6.42 9.34 -16.37
N PRO A 677 7.64 9.00 -15.97
CA PRO A 677 8.86 9.39 -16.66
C PRO A 677 9.07 8.75 -18.03
N GLY A 678 8.22 7.79 -18.38
CA GLY A 678 8.26 7.15 -19.70
C GLY A 678 7.86 8.03 -20.87
N ALA A 679 7.30 9.21 -20.61
CA ALA A 679 6.68 10.11 -21.58
C ALA A 679 7.69 10.95 -22.40
N THR A 680 8.64 10.32 -23.08
CA THR A 680 9.65 11.02 -23.88
C THR A 680 9.13 11.66 -25.18
N GLY A 681 7.84 11.54 -25.45
CA GLY A 681 7.21 12.04 -26.69
C GLY A 681 6.40 13.31 -26.56
N PHE A 682 6.15 13.80 -25.33
CA PHE A 682 5.50 15.08 -25.09
C PHE A 682 6.53 16.20 -24.96
N ASP A 683 6.33 17.26 -25.72
CA ASP A 683 6.98 18.53 -25.50
C ASP A 683 5.87 19.56 -25.22
N PRO A 684 5.81 20.15 -23.99
CA PRO A 684 6.84 20.15 -22.95
C PRO A 684 6.70 18.96 -21.97
N PRO A 685 7.81 18.52 -21.33
CA PRO A 685 7.83 17.44 -20.34
C PRO A 685 7.08 17.76 -19.03
N ALA A 686 6.45 18.91 -18.93
CA ALA A 686 5.74 19.37 -17.72
C ALA A 686 4.43 18.62 -17.42
N ASN A 687 3.93 17.81 -18.36
CA ASN A 687 2.60 17.16 -18.23
C ASN A 687 2.56 16.01 -17.23
N HIS A 688 3.72 15.47 -16.84
CA HIS A 688 3.83 14.33 -15.91
C HIS A 688 4.52 14.70 -14.58
N ILE A 689 4.92 15.95 -14.40
CA ILE A 689 5.54 16.42 -13.16
C ILE A 689 4.46 16.89 -12.18
N GLN A 690 4.33 16.21 -11.06
CA GLN A 690 3.63 16.74 -9.89
C GLN A 690 4.54 17.78 -9.22
N ALA A 691 4.08 19.02 -9.12
CA ALA A 691 4.79 20.07 -8.40
C ALA A 691 4.86 19.79 -6.90
N ALA A 692 5.85 20.34 -6.21
CA ALA A 692 5.92 20.26 -4.75
C ALA A 692 4.63 20.77 -4.09
N TYR A 693 4.16 20.06 -3.07
CA TYR A 693 2.96 20.45 -2.32
C TYR A 693 3.08 20.10 -0.85
N GLY A 694 2.19 20.66 -0.04
CA GLY A 694 2.08 20.33 1.38
C GLY A 694 0.63 20.25 1.82
N LEU A 695 0.37 19.39 2.79
CA LEU A 695 -0.93 19.14 3.38
C LEU A 695 -0.88 19.55 4.86
N LEU A 696 -1.84 20.36 5.29
CA LEU A 696 -2.02 20.78 6.67
C LEU A 696 -3.29 20.15 7.22
N ASP A 697 -3.15 19.38 8.28
CA ASP A 697 -4.28 18.75 8.97
C ASP A 697 -4.33 19.24 10.43
N ALA A 698 -5.53 19.31 10.99
CA ALA A 698 -5.72 19.62 12.41
C ALA A 698 -6.86 18.83 13.01
N ARG A 699 -6.72 18.47 14.30
CA ARG A 699 -7.73 17.76 15.08
C ARG A 699 -7.83 18.33 16.48
N ILE A 700 -9.05 18.48 16.99
CA ILE A 700 -9.32 18.82 18.38
C ILE A 700 -10.27 17.78 18.93
N ALA A 701 -9.87 17.09 20.00
CA ALA A 701 -10.63 16.03 20.64
C ALA A 701 -10.87 16.36 22.11
N TRP A 702 -12.10 16.25 22.54
CA TRP A 702 -12.47 16.31 23.94
C TRP A 702 -12.68 14.91 24.49
N ASN A 703 -11.75 14.46 25.35
CA ASN A 703 -11.88 13.24 26.13
C ASN A 703 -12.72 13.55 27.38
N LEU A 704 -13.83 12.84 27.54
CA LEU A 704 -14.74 13.02 28.66
C LEU A 704 -14.13 12.45 29.96
N PRO A 705 -14.67 12.83 31.14
CA PRO A 705 -14.12 12.41 32.44
C PRO A 705 -14.12 10.90 32.68
N ASP A 706 -14.99 10.17 31.99
CA ASP A 706 -15.06 8.72 32.08
C ASP A 706 -13.85 8.00 31.39
N ALA A 707 -12.94 8.78 30.75
CA ALA A 707 -11.80 8.33 29.97
C ALA A 707 -12.14 7.31 28.85
N ALA A 708 -13.43 7.08 28.62
CA ALA A 708 -13.95 6.09 27.69
C ALA A 708 -14.70 6.71 26.51
N SER A 709 -15.05 8.00 26.60
CA SER A 709 -15.79 8.74 25.57
C SER A 709 -14.97 9.88 25.01
N GLU A 710 -15.02 10.03 23.70
CA GLU A 710 -14.35 11.11 22.98
C GLU A 710 -15.30 11.76 21.97
N ILE A 711 -15.21 13.08 21.85
CA ILE A 711 -15.82 13.85 20.76
C ILE A 711 -14.69 14.66 20.10
N ALA A 712 -14.48 14.47 18.81
CA ALA A 712 -13.44 15.18 18.08
C ALA A 712 -14.01 15.86 16.83
N ILE A 713 -13.38 16.97 16.45
CA ILE A 713 -13.53 17.61 15.15
C ILE A 713 -12.17 17.62 14.46
N TYR A 714 -12.16 17.46 13.15
CA TYR A 714 -10.94 17.50 12.37
C TYR A 714 -11.15 18.23 11.05
N GLY A 715 -10.04 18.67 10.47
CA GLY A 715 -9.97 19.12 9.08
C GLY A 715 -8.70 18.59 8.43
N LYS A 716 -8.85 18.01 7.24
CA LYS A 716 -7.75 17.49 6.40
C LYS A 716 -7.52 18.44 5.24
N ASN A 717 -6.28 18.53 4.77
CA ASN A 717 -5.86 19.41 3.67
C ASN A 717 -6.40 20.85 3.83
N LEU A 718 -6.23 21.45 5.02
CA LEU A 718 -6.77 22.77 5.37
C LEU A 718 -6.31 23.89 4.43
N THR A 719 -5.14 23.72 3.81
CA THR A 719 -4.59 24.62 2.78
C THR A 719 -5.30 24.51 1.44
N ASP A 720 -6.15 23.50 1.26
CA ASP A 720 -6.83 23.16 0.00
C ASP A 720 -5.84 22.97 -1.16
N SER A 721 -4.70 22.33 -0.88
CA SER A 721 -3.69 21.99 -1.87
C SER A 721 -4.28 21.07 -2.92
N ARG A 722 -4.03 21.37 -4.20
CA ARG A 722 -4.48 20.59 -5.34
C ARG A 722 -3.30 19.84 -5.94
N TYR A 723 -3.40 18.52 -6.04
CA TYR A 723 -2.33 17.65 -6.51
C TYR A 723 -2.91 16.43 -7.25
N PHE A 724 -2.06 15.80 -8.07
CA PHE A 724 -2.34 14.51 -8.65
C PHE A 724 -1.70 13.42 -7.80
N THR A 725 -2.39 12.31 -7.65
CA THR A 725 -1.86 11.10 -6.96
C THR A 725 -1.22 10.14 -7.94
N SER A 726 -1.61 10.18 -9.21
CA SER A 726 -0.98 9.45 -10.31
C SER A 726 -1.24 10.15 -11.64
N ILE A 727 -0.42 9.86 -12.63
CA ILE A 727 -0.61 10.32 -14.01
C ILE A 727 -0.42 9.12 -14.95
N LEU A 728 -1.48 8.78 -15.69
CA LEU A 728 -1.41 7.81 -16.77
C LEU A 728 -1.05 8.53 -18.05
N ASP A 729 0.18 8.35 -18.53
CA ASP A 729 0.63 8.89 -19.78
C ASP A 729 0.74 7.80 -20.86
N GLN A 730 -0.20 7.81 -21.80
CA GLN A 730 -0.25 6.88 -22.92
C GLN A 730 0.47 7.42 -24.16
N ALA A 731 1.12 8.57 -24.05
CA ALA A 731 1.85 9.20 -25.13
C ALA A 731 3.27 8.64 -25.35
N THR A 732 3.69 7.72 -24.54
CA THR A 732 5.05 7.18 -24.48
C THR A 732 5.56 6.56 -25.77
N ASN A 733 4.72 6.43 -26.79
CA ASN A 733 5.13 5.81 -28.05
C ASN A 733 5.09 6.78 -29.23
N VAL A 734 6.20 7.47 -29.44
CA VAL A 734 6.39 8.40 -30.57
C VAL A 734 6.19 7.71 -31.93
N ALA A 735 6.53 6.44 -32.04
CA ALA A 735 6.43 5.69 -33.31
C ALA A 735 4.99 5.33 -33.66
N ALA A 736 4.13 5.08 -32.68
CA ALA A 736 2.76 4.66 -32.91
C ALA A 736 1.74 5.79 -32.84
N ARG A 737 1.98 6.87 -32.11
CA ARG A 737 1.07 8.02 -31.93
C ARG A 737 -0.44 7.62 -31.82
N ALA A 738 -0.70 6.43 -31.27
CA ALA A 738 -2.02 5.82 -31.37
C ALA A 738 -3.00 6.52 -30.43
N LEU A 739 -2.88 6.33 -29.15
CA LEU A 739 -3.79 6.92 -28.15
C LEU A 739 -3.35 8.33 -27.79
N SER A 740 -2.15 8.46 -27.23
CA SER A 740 -1.44 9.72 -26.99
C SER A 740 -2.18 10.70 -26.05
N THR A 741 -2.89 10.17 -25.07
CA THR A 741 -3.55 10.93 -24.01
C THR A 741 -2.71 10.90 -22.74
N SER A 742 -2.82 11.97 -21.95
CA SER A 742 -2.30 12.05 -20.57
C SER A 742 -3.46 12.44 -19.67
N VAL A 743 -3.69 11.65 -18.62
CA VAL A 743 -4.75 11.86 -17.63
C VAL A 743 -4.17 11.74 -16.22
N GLY A 744 -4.71 12.49 -15.26
CA GLY A 744 -4.23 12.47 -13.88
C GLY A 744 -5.35 12.17 -12.89
N GLN A 745 -5.08 11.33 -11.90
CA GLN A 745 -5.97 11.09 -10.77
C GLN A 745 -5.86 12.25 -9.78
N VAL A 746 -6.98 12.88 -9.46
CA VAL A 746 -7.01 14.06 -8.58
C VAL A 746 -7.04 13.63 -7.12
N GLY A 747 -6.13 14.19 -6.31
CA GLY A 747 -6.07 13.98 -4.87
C GLY A 747 -7.24 14.58 -4.10
N ALA A 748 -7.43 14.11 -2.86
CA ALA A 748 -8.54 14.53 -1.99
C ALA A 748 -8.52 16.03 -1.71
N PRO A 749 -9.67 16.72 -1.74
CA PRO A 749 -9.78 18.13 -1.39
C PRO A 749 -9.67 18.36 0.12
N ARG A 750 -9.79 19.64 0.54
CA ARG A 750 -10.04 19.97 1.94
C ARG A 750 -11.37 19.38 2.40
N THR A 751 -11.33 18.68 3.54
CA THR A 751 -12.51 18.07 4.17
C THR A 751 -12.55 18.35 5.67
N PHE A 752 -13.75 18.34 6.24
CA PHE A 752 -13.99 18.43 7.67
C PHE A 752 -14.87 17.29 8.15
N GLY A 753 -14.68 16.89 9.40
CA GLY A 753 -15.50 15.85 10.00
C GLY A 753 -15.55 15.91 11.52
N VAL A 754 -16.43 15.06 12.04
CA VAL A 754 -16.67 14.89 13.48
C VAL A 754 -16.57 13.39 13.80
N VAL A 755 -15.90 13.07 14.88
CA VAL A 755 -15.77 11.69 15.40
C VAL A 755 -16.38 11.66 16.81
N VAL A 756 -17.22 10.67 17.07
CA VAL A 756 -17.73 10.36 18.40
C VAL A 756 -17.42 8.92 18.71
N SER A 757 -16.77 8.65 19.82
CA SER A 757 -16.45 7.29 20.24
C SER A 757 -16.80 7.03 21.70
N LYS A 758 -17.09 5.75 21.98
CA LYS A 758 -17.34 5.22 23.32
C LYS A 758 -16.69 3.85 23.46
N LYS A 759 -15.92 3.66 24.53
CA LYS A 759 -15.33 2.38 24.95
C LYS A 759 -15.92 1.94 26.29
N PHE A 760 -15.86 0.64 26.61
CA PHE A 760 -16.29 0.08 27.89
C PHE A 760 -15.50 -1.17 28.26
#